data_f741977401f09cebcf926deb97ddec9f
#
_entry.id   f741977401f09cebcf926deb97ddec9f
#
_cell.length_a   1.000
_cell.length_b   1.000
_cell.length_c   1.000
_cell.angle_alpha   90.00
_cell.angle_beta   90.00
_cell.angle_gamma   90.00
#
_symmetry.space_group_name_H-M   'P 1'
#
loop_
_entity.id
_entity.type
_entity.pdbx_description
1 polymer ?
#
loop_
_entity_poly.entity_id
_entity_poly.type
_entity_poly.pdbx_seq_one_letter_code
_entity_poly.pdbx_strand_id
1 'polypeptide(L)'
;MKYVVKTDRLPLTSEQNALCKNLGISRDFLRLLLGRGMKEDELYDFLHPSLDKMSSPLVYDGMKEAAERIKLAISRKEKVLIYGDYDCDGICAISTLMLYLRDKLDVFYFIPDRNKDGYGISIEALEKILSKRSPSLVITVDTGITAVDEIEYLKSRGIDTIVTDHHEPQEKIPDCIVVDPKVARKGFYDLCGAGVALKLVEALAGREEACKYLDVVAIATIADVVPLKEDNRIIAYYGLKQITTSARKGVKMLLDQEKVSAQDVMFRLAPRMNAAGRLNSAMKVVGLFLENDYFLLRTLTEELARDNSQRQDLCEKAVVEAKAMLKGADFENMGIIALYSDSWEPGILGIACARLVEEFKRPTVLFAKNGDELRGSARSVPSVNIFELFSSLSRYFTGFGGHAQAAGVSMQVDQFDEFVKSANETLMAEHTYDDFTHEIVCEMELPMDTDFLRFAKELELLEPTGYQNPKPTFLLKADGLRFERIGFSQHVKYVGQNIDLMGFSKFAPCLTAKTGRVDLEVSLGVNVFQNRETAQGIIQTLQFENVCVTKEESNLMNMHHLLKEGEANLQKTDLNSVKEWLKHPFGTVIACFSQSDYERLCDACDEIKKLPVLIATPRCLNPENCVVVCPAECFDFSFFSRVIVSGHPLTDGYLAYLDEVSNECYALGECTAQRISVSDDTLRHVYKEIVNLASRTTKMGSPHKMYVALCQRYKVSETVFNLALMIFEQVGLVTISDKGFVSISKKSVKLADSVVYRNVQHE
;
A
#
# COMPACT_ATOMS: atom_id res chain seq x y z
N MET A 1 -13.23 -4.39 12.76
CA MET A 1 -11.75 -4.51 12.86
C MET A 1 -11.36 -5.26 14.11
N LYS A 2 -10.48 -6.25 14.02
CA LYS A 2 -10.00 -7.05 15.15
C LYS A 2 -8.47 -7.03 15.17
N TYR A 3 -7.86 -6.65 16.30
CA TYR A 3 -6.42 -6.76 16.49
C TYR A 3 -6.04 -8.18 16.88
N VAL A 4 -5.07 -8.74 16.19
CA VAL A 4 -4.46 -10.04 16.48
C VAL A 4 -3.00 -9.82 16.80
N VAL A 5 -2.57 -10.26 17.97
CA VAL A 5 -1.17 -10.18 18.41
C VAL A 5 -0.54 -11.56 18.23
N LYS A 6 0.54 -11.64 17.43
CA LYS A 6 1.20 -12.93 17.14
C LYS A 6 2.03 -13.47 18.30
N THR A 7 2.68 -12.58 19.02
CA THR A 7 3.68 -12.94 20.03
C THR A 7 3.26 -12.44 21.41
N ASP A 8 3.04 -13.36 22.32
CA ASP A 8 2.81 -13.05 23.73
C ASP A 8 4.12 -12.67 24.43
N ARG A 9 4.05 -11.72 25.36
CA ARG A 9 5.20 -11.31 26.20
C ARG A 9 5.47 -12.30 27.35
N LEU A 10 5.61 -13.57 27.01
CA LEU A 10 5.96 -14.58 28.02
C LEU A 10 7.35 -14.36 28.64
N PRO A 11 7.58 -14.76 29.89
CA PRO A 11 8.89 -14.70 30.50
C PRO A 11 9.92 -15.50 29.72
N LEU A 12 11.09 -14.93 29.47
CA LEU A 12 12.21 -15.62 28.84
C LEU A 12 12.88 -16.58 29.83
N THR A 13 13.37 -17.72 29.35
CA THR A 13 14.15 -18.65 30.11
C THR A 13 15.50 -18.05 30.52
N SER A 14 16.23 -18.71 31.44
CA SER A 14 17.59 -18.29 31.84
C SER A 14 18.57 -18.33 30.66
N GLU A 15 18.45 -19.33 29.78
CA GLU A 15 19.26 -19.50 28.58
C GLU A 15 18.97 -18.37 27.56
N GLN A 16 17.72 -18.07 27.33
CA GLN A 16 17.30 -16.94 26.46
C GLN A 16 17.76 -15.58 26.99
N ASN A 17 17.73 -15.37 28.30
CA ASN A 17 18.29 -14.16 28.92
C ASN A 17 19.83 -14.07 28.75
N ALA A 18 20.55 -15.22 28.78
CA ALA A 18 21.98 -15.26 28.46
C ALA A 18 22.22 -14.95 26.96
N LEU A 19 21.39 -15.49 26.09
CA LEU A 19 21.45 -15.24 24.64
C LEU A 19 21.27 -13.75 24.31
N CYS A 20 20.33 -13.04 24.97
CA CYS A 20 20.19 -11.59 24.84
C CYS A 20 21.51 -10.86 25.12
N LYS A 21 22.22 -11.25 26.18
CA LYS A 21 23.51 -10.63 26.56
C LYS A 21 24.60 -10.93 25.52
N ASN A 22 24.64 -12.15 25.02
CA ASN A 22 25.64 -12.58 24.03
C ASN A 22 25.46 -11.87 22.70
N LEU A 23 24.19 -11.69 22.27
CA LEU A 23 23.85 -11.00 21.03
C LEU A 23 23.78 -9.47 21.19
N GLY A 24 23.84 -8.94 22.43
CA GLY A 24 23.73 -7.49 22.68
C GLY A 24 22.34 -6.90 22.47
N ILE A 25 21.28 -7.72 22.41
CA ILE A 25 19.90 -7.33 22.10
C ILE A 25 19.02 -7.29 23.35
N SER A 26 17.90 -6.54 23.24
CA SER A 26 16.89 -6.48 24.29
C SER A 26 16.03 -7.75 24.35
N ARG A 27 15.36 -7.94 25.49
CA ARG A 27 14.44 -9.06 25.68
C ARG A 27 13.24 -8.99 24.72
N ASP A 28 12.73 -7.80 24.46
CA ASP A 28 11.58 -7.62 23.58
C ASP A 28 11.95 -7.89 22.11
N PHE A 29 13.17 -7.52 21.71
CA PHE A 29 13.66 -7.86 20.38
C PHE A 29 13.88 -9.37 20.20
N LEU A 30 14.40 -10.06 21.22
CA LEU A 30 14.50 -11.53 21.17
C LEU A 30 13.12 -12.18 21.07
N ARG A 31 12.13 -11.71 21.86
CA ARG A 31 10.74 -12.21 21.76
C ARG A 31 10.17 -12.05 20.34
N LEU A 32 10.40 -10.90 19.72
CA LEU A 32 10.00 -10.65 18.35
C LEU A 32 10.61 -11.67 17.39
N LEU A 33 11.91 -11.94 17.48
CA LEU A 33 12.60 -12.88 16.60
C LEU A 33 12.08 -14.33 16.81
N LEU A 34 11.94 -14.76 18.05
CA LEU A 34 11.39 -16.09 18.39
C LEU A 34 9.91 -16.21 17.97
N GLY A 35 9.12 -15.13 18.15
CA GLY A 35 7.72 -15.08 17.73
C GLY A 35 7.54 -15.17 16.21
N ARG A 36 8.56 -14.82 15.44
CA ARG A 36 8.63 -15.03 13.99
C ARG A 36 9.02 -16.46 13.60
N GLY A 37 9.23 -17.33 14.58
CA GLY A 37 9.62 -18.73 14.37
C GLY A 37 11.10 -18.94 14.08
N MET A 38 11.96 -17.94 14.35
CA MET A 38 13.41 -18.11 14.23
C MET A 38 13.94 -18.98 15.36
N LYS A 39 14.86 -19.89 15.04
CA LYS A 39 15.53 -20.72 16.03
C LYS A 39 16.72 -19.97 16.64
N GLU A 40 17.01 -20.29 17.88
CA GLU A 40 18.08 -19.61 18.65
C GLU A 40 19.47 -19.71 18.00
N ASP A 41 19.76 -20.82 17.33
CA ASP A 41 21.02 -21.06 16.60
C ASP A 41 21.10 -20.28 15.25
N GLU A 42 20.01 -19.88 14.69
CA GLU A 42 19.94 -19.11 13.44
C GLU A 42 20.10 -17.59 13.67
N LEU A 43 19.86 -17.10 14.91
CA LEU A 43 19.78 -15.66 15.21
C LEU A 43 21.07 -14.91 14.91
N TYR A 44 22.24 -15.50 15.23
CA TYR A 44 23.50 -14.82 14.97
C TYR A 44 23.71 -14.53 13.49
N ASP A 45 23.46 -15.52 12.64
CA ASP A 45 23.62 -15.41 11.19
C ASP A 45 22.60 -14.47 10.56
N PHE A 46 21.39 -14.48 11.07
CA PHE A 46 20.35 -13.55 10.64
C PHE A 46 20.71 -12.09 10.95
N LEU A 47 21.26 -11.84 12.16
CA LEU A 47 21.65 -10.49 12.59
C LEU A 47 22.98 -10.04 11.96
N HIS A 48 23.84 -10.99 11.56
CA HIS A 48 25.18 -10.74 11.02
C HIS A 48 25.37 -11.45 9.65
N PRO A 49 24.63 -11.03 8.58
CA PRO A 49 24.80 -11.63 7.27
C PRO A 49 26.26 -11.60 6.80
N SER A 50 26.77 -12.74 6.26
CA SER A 50 28.13 -12.86 5.74
C SER A 50 28.11 -13.42 4.31
N LEU A 51 28.90 -12.82 3.42
CA LEU A 51 29.07 -13.32 2.04
C LEU A 51 29.64 -14.74 1.99
N ASP A 52 30.42 -15.13 2.99
CA ASP A 52 31.02 -16.49 3.07
C ASP A 52 29.96 -17.59 3.29
N LYS A 53 28.77 -17.20 3.76
CA LYS A 53 27.66 -18.13 4.02
C LYS A 53 26.74 -18.32 2.82
N MET A 54 26.93 -17.57 1.73
CA MET A 54 26.20 -17.84 0.50
C MET A 54 26.46 -19.24 -0.04
N SER A 55 25.41 -19.93 -0.47
CA SER A 55 25.48 -21.25 -1.08
C SER A 55 26.44 -21.28 -2.26
N SER A 56 27.16 -22.38 -2.45
CA SER A 56 27.98 -22.56 -3.65
C SER A 56 27.11 -22.63 -4.88
N PRO A 57 27.47 -21.99 -6.01
CA PRO A 57 26.70 -22.10 -7.25
C PRO A 57 26.65 -23.54 -7.77
N LEU A 58 27.63 -24.37 -7.44
CA LEU A 58 27.73 -25.74 -7.94
C LEU A 58 26.76 -26.73 -7.27
N VAL A 59 25.94 -26.28 -6.32
CA VAL A 59 24.85 -27.11 -5.77
C VAL A 59 23.67 -27.22 -6.72
N TYR A 60 23.55 -26.28 -7.67
CA TYR A 60 22.46 -26.28 -8.66
C TYR A 60 22.81 -27.13 -9.85
N ASP A 61 21.89 -28.02 -10.22
CA ASP A 61 22.07 -28.89 -11.39
C ASP A 61 22.19 -28.02 -12.67
N GLY A 62 22.98 -28.46 -13.64
CA GLY A 62 23.25 -27.72 -14.87
C GLY A 62 24.20 -26.52 -14.76
N MET A 63 24.51 -26.05 -13.56
CA MET A 63 25.34 -24.85 -13.35
C MET A 63 26.77 -25.02 -13.85
N LYS A 64 27.35 -26.18 -13.63
CA LYS A 64 28.71 -26.49 -14.10
C LYS A 64 28.77 -26.55 -15.61
N GLU A 65 27.83 -27.25 -16.23
CA GLU A 65 27.70 -27.40 -17.68
C GLU A 65 27.45 -26.04 -18.35
N ALA A 66 26.59 -25.20 -17.77
CA ALA A 66 26.34 -23.84 -18.23
C ALA A 66 27.61 -22.99 -18.21
N ALA A 67 28.35 -23.03 -17.08
CA ALA A 67 29.60 -22.30 -16.97
C ALA A 67 30.67 -22.79 -17.97
N GLU A 68 30.81 -24.09 -18.18
CA GLU A 68 31.72 -24.65 -19.17
C GLU A 68 31.34 -24.23 -20.59
N ARG A 69 30.03 -24.29 -20.95
CA ARG A 69 29.52 -23.85 -22.27
C ARG A 69 29.77 -22.38 -22.53
N ILE A 70 29.56 -21.51 -21.57
CA ILE A 70 29.84 -20.07 -21.69
C ILE A 70 31.35 -19.80 -21.80
N LYS A 71 32.22 -20.47 -21.03
CA LYS A 71 33.67 -20.38 -21.18
C LYS A 71 34.13 -20.76 -22.58
N LEU A 72 33.51 -21.81 -23.18
CA LEU A 72 33.74 -22.19 -24.55
C LEU A 72 33.33 -21.10 -25.54
N ALA A 73 32.15 -20.47 -25.35
CA ALA A 73 31.68 -19.36 -26.17
C ALA A 73 32.66 -18.18 -26.11
N ILE A 74 33.15 -17.81 -24.91
CA ILE A 74 34.15 -16.75 -24.71
C ILE A 74 35.44 -17.10 -25.49
N SER A 75 35.95 -18.33 -25.38
CA SER A 75 37.18 -18.76 -26.03
C SER A 75 37.09 -18.74 -27.56
N ARG A 76 35.90 -19.03 -28.07
CA ARG A 76 35.60 -19.06 -29.54
C ARG A 76 35.11 -17.71 -30.06
N LYS A 77 34.91 -16.70 -29.19
CA LYS A 77 34.29 -15.42 -29.54
C LYS A 77 32.95 -15.57 -30.24
N GLU A 78 32.13 -16.48 -29.74
CA GLU A 78 30.81 -16.73 -30.27
C GLU A 78 29.89 -15.53 -30.10
N LYS A 79 28.85 -15.45 -30.95
CA LYS A 79 27.73 -14.49 -30.76
C LYS A 79 26.72 -15.09 -29.82
N VAL A 80 26.40 -14.36 -28.78
CA VAL A 80 25.49 -14.82 -27.72
C VAL A 80 24.29 -13.89 -27.61
N LEU A 81 23.10 -14.45 -27.60
CA LEU A 81 21.87 -13.74 -27.25
C LEU A 81 21.53 -14.01 -25.79
N ILE A 82 21.27 -12.95 -25.01
CA ILE A 82 20.60 -13.03 -23.71
C ILE A 82 19.14 -12.66 -23.93
N TYR A 83 18.24 -13.61 -23.66
CA TYR A 83 16.80 -13.42 -23.77
C TYR A 83 16.18 -13.41 -22.37
N GLY A 84 15.54 -12.33 -21.94
CA GLY A 84 14.97 -12.24 -20.60
C GLY A 84 13.57 -11.66 -20.58
N ASP A 85 12.95 -11.66 -19.40
CA ASP A 85 11.61 -11.10 -19.20
C ASP A 85 11.64 -9.56 -19.10
N TYR A 86 10.46 -8.95 -19.19
CA TYR A 86 10.27 -7.48 -19.26
C TYR A 86 10.13 -6.80 -17.90
N ASP A 87 10.10 -7.52 -16.81
CA ASP A 87 9.97 -6.97 -15.48
C ASP A 87 11.33 -6.63 -14.82
N CYS A 88 11.28 -6.17 -13.59
CA CYS A 88 12.47 -5.72 -12.88
C CYS A 88 13.50 -6.84 -12.69
N ASP A 89 13.06 -8.09 -12.47
CA ASP A 89 13.95 -9.24 -12.29
C ASP A 89 14.63 -9.62 -13.59
N GLY A 90 13.86 -9.83 -14.66
CA GLY A 90 14.42 -10.13 -15.99
C GLY A 90 15.38 -9.06 -16.49
N ILE A 91 15.04 -7.77 -16.31
CA ILE A 91 15.92 -6.65 -16.65
C ILE A 91 17.23 -6.69 -15.85
N CYS A 92 17.17 -6.95 -14.55
CA CYS A 92 18.36 -7.07 -13.69
C CYS A 92 19.18 -8.30 -14.01
N ALA A 93 18.54 -9.43 -14.36
CA ALA A 93 19.20 -10.66 -14.77
C ALA A 93 19.99 -10.45 -16.09
N ILE A 94 19.34 -9.84 -17.10
CA ILE A 94 20.01 -9.42 -18.35
C ILE A 94 21.19 -8.51 -18.03
N SER A 95 20.97 -7.47 -17.22
CA SER A 95 21.98 -6.47 -16.90
C SER A 95 23.19 -7.09 -16.19
N THR A 96 22.96 -8.06 -15.30
CA THR A 96 24.02 -8.80 -14.60
C THR A 96 24.92 -9.58 -15.57
N LEU A 97 24.33 -10.33 -16.50
CA LEU A 97 25.10 -11.07 -17.51
C LEU A 97 25.75 -10.14 -18.53
N MET A 98 25.06 -9.10 -18.99
CA MET A 98 25.62 -8.09 -19.91
C MET A 98 26.83 -7.39 -19.32
N LEU A 99 26.78 -6.97 -18.07
CA LEU A 99 27.89 -6.34 -17.36
C LEU A 99 29.11 -7.24 -17.26
N TYR A 100 28.92 -8.54 -17.13
CA TYR A 100 30.01 -9.52 -17.06
C TYR A 100 30.55 -9.89 -18.46
N LEU A 101 29.67 -10.06 -19.48
CA LEU A 101 30.02 -10.66 -20.77
C LEU A 101 30.41 -9.66 -21.87
N ARG A 102 29.89 -8.42 -21.84
CA ARG A 102 30.00 -7.43 -22.95
C ARG A 102 31.43 -7.14 -23.42
N ASP A 103 32.41 -7.24 -22.53
CA ASP A 103 33.81 -6.99 -22.84
C ASP A 103 34.57 -8.28 -23.23
N LYS A 104 33.92 -9.46 -23.19
CA LYS A 104 34.53 -10.77 -23.39
C LYS A 104 34.16 -11.44 -24.71
N LEU A 105 32.94 -11.17 -25.23
CA LEU A 105 32.43 -11.76 -26.47
C LEU A 105 31.39 -10.83 -27.13
N ASP A 106 30.94 -11.17 -28.34
CA ASP A 106 29.86 -10.46 -29.05
C ASP A 106 28.51 -10.87 -28.42
N VAL A 107 28.05 -10.12 -27.43
CA VAL A 107 26.78 -10.36 -26.70
C VAL A 107 25.78 -9.27 -26.97
N PHE A 108 24.54 -9.65 -27.17
CA PHE A 108 23.40 -8.74 -27.29
C PHE A 108 22.22 -9.33 -26.53
N TYR A 109 21.23 -8.50 -26.23
CA TYR A 109 20.07 -8.90 -25.46
C TYR A 109 18.77 -8.59 -26.18
N PHE A 110 17.71 -9.28 -25.77
CA PHE A 110 16.35 -9.04 -26.21
C PHE A 110 15.39 -9.19 -25.04
N ILE A 111 14.39 -8.32 -24.99
CA ILE A 111 13.28 -8.34 -24.05
C ILE A 111 11.99 -8.30 -24.86
N PRO A 112 11.06 -9.24 -24.70
CA PRO A 112 9.79 -9.24 -25.41
C PRO A 112 8.92 -8.02 -25.03
N ASP A 113 8.13 -7.55 -25.98
CA ASP A 113 7.10 -6.54 -25.73
C ASP A 113 5.84 -7.25 -25.23
N ARG A 114 5.45 -6.98 -23.98
CA ARG A 114 4.31 -7.62 -23.33
C ARG A 114 3.02 -7.59 -24.17
N ASN A 115 2.79 -6.50 -24.90
CA ASN A 115 1.56 -6.29 -25.65
C ASN A 115 1.59 -6.95 -27.04
N LYS A 116 2.79 -7.17 -27.60
CA LYS A 116 2.98 -7.69 -28.97
C LYS A 116 3.44 -9.14 -29.00
N ASP A 117 4.42 -9.47 -28.16
CA ASP A 117 5.09 -10.76 -28.18
C ASP A 117 4.57 -11.70 -27.06
N GLY A 118 3.80 -11.17 -26.09
CA GLY A 118 3.24 -11.93 -24.96
C GLY A 118 4.23 -12.09 -23.80
N TYR A 119 4.01 -13.11 -22.98
CA TYR A 119 4.88 -13.50 -21.87
C TYR A 119 5.80 -14.64 -22.28
N GLY A 120 7.05 -14.58 -21.83
CA GLY A 120 8.01 -15.65 -22.06
C GLY A 120 8.65 -15.62 -23.46
N ILE A 121 9.12 -16.76 -23.90
CA ILE A 121 9.76 -16.93 -25.19
C ILE A 121 8.66 -17.25 -26.21
N SER A 122 8.77 -16.72 -27.45
CA SER A 122 7.88 -17.07 -28.55
C SER A 122 8.68 -17.30 -29.83
N ILE A 123 8.23 -18.25 -30.66
CA ILE A 123 8.87 -18.57 -31.94
C ILE A 123 8.90 -17.34 -32.85
N GLU A 124 7.82 -16.52 -32.86
CA GLU A 124 7.75 -15.30 -33.67
C GLU A 124 8.80 -14.26 -33.25
N ALA A 125 9.03 -14.10 -31.93
CA ALA A 125 10.08 -13.22 -31.44
C ALA A 125 11.47 -13.75 -31.81
N LEU A 126 11.70 -15.07 -31.69
CA LEU A 126 12.95 -15.70 -32.10
C LEU A 126 13.21 -15.52 -33.59
N GLU A 127 12.23 -15.73 -34.47
CA GLU A 127 12.36 -15.52 -35.90
C GLU A 127 12.74 -14.09 -36.26
N LYS A 128 12.11 -13.09 -35.62
CA LYS A 128 12.45 -11.67 -35.79
C LYS A 128 13.92 -11.38 -35.40
N ILE A 129 14.41 -12.02 -34.34
CA ILE A 129 15.79 -11.86 -33.88
C ILE A 129 16.75 -12.56 -34.88
N LEU A 130 16.49 -13.84 -35.20
CA LEU A 130 17.33 -14.66 -36.05
C LEU A 130 17.43 -14.12 -37.48
N SER A 131 16.40 -13.41 -37.96
CA SER A 131 16.45 -12.74 -39.28
C SER A 131 17.46 -11.57 -39.33
N LYS A 132 17.81 -11.01 -38.18
CA LYS A 132 18.73 -9.84 -38.09
C LYS A 132 20.12 -10.21 -37.58
N ARG A 133 20.19 -11.18 -36.66
CA ARG A 133 21.43 -11.63 -36.00
C ARG A 133 21.39 -13.15 -35.84
N SER A 134 22.51 -13.80 -36.02
CA SER A 134 22.63 -15.26 -35.90
C SER A 134 23.51 -15.61 -34.70
N PRO A 135 22.94 -15.73 -33.49
CA PRO A 135 23.68 -16.22 -32.32
C PRO A 135 23.97 -17.72 -32.50
N SER A 136 25.07 -18.21 -31.93
CA SER A 136 25.35 -19.63 -31.77
C SER A 136 24.96 -20.18 -30.40
N LEU A 137 24.70 -19.29 -29.45
CA LEU A 137 24.24 -19.61 -28.12
C LEU A 137 23.15 -18.60 -27.68
N VAL A 138 22.06 -19.13 -27.14
CA VAL A 138 21.01 -18.37 -26.46
C VAL A 138 21.09 -18.68 -24.98
N ILE A 139 21.10 -17.64 -24.14
CA ILE A 139 20.98 -17.78 -22.69
C ILE A 139 19.68 -17.10 -22.30
N THR A 140 18.73 -17.85 -21.77
CA THR A 140 17.52 -17.25 -21.20
C THR A 140 17.77 -16.88 -19.75
N VAL A 141 17.16 -15.81 -19.30
CA VAL A 141 17.22 -15.37 -17.91
C VAL A 141 15.84 -14.99 -17.43
N ASP A 142 15.46 -15.47 -16.25
CA ASP A 142 14.15 -15.21 -15.64
C ASP A 142 12.98 -15.67 -16.55
N THR A 143 13.22 -16.65 -17.38
CA THR A 143 12.24 -17.26 -18.29
C THR A 143 12.81 -18.50 -18.94
N GLY A 144 11.94 -19.35 -19.47
CA GLY A 144 12.33 -20.43 -20.36
C GLY A 144 12.11 -21.82 -19.82
N ILE A 145 11.87 -22.03 -18.52
CA ILE A 145 11.67 -23.38 -17.94
C ILE A 145 10.46 -24.10 -18.51
N THR A 146 9.50 -23.37 -19.04
CA THR A 146 8.28 -23.91 -19.66
C THR A 146 8.33 -23.89 -21.20
N ALA A 147 9.38 -23.32 -21.82
CA ALA A 147 9.48 -23.05 -23.25
C ALA A 147 10.04 -24.25 -24.03
N VAL A 148 9.34 -25.40 -23.96
CA VAL A 148 9.83 -26.67 -24.55
C VAL A 148 9.91 -26.59 -26.08
N ASP A 149 8.86 -26.10 -26.72
CA ASP A 149 8.74 -26.06 -28.19
C ASP A 149 9.69 -24.99 -28.78
N GLU A 150 9.86 -23.88 -28.12
CA GLU A 150 10.77 -22.79 -28.52
C GLU A 150 12.24 -23.22 -28.44
N ILE A 151 12.59 -23.97 -27.40
CA ILE A 151 13.95 -24.52 -27.24
C ILE A 151 14.22 -25.60 -28.27
N GLU A 152 13.25 -26.46 -28.57
CA GLU A 152 13.35 -27.43 -29.66
C GLU A 152 13.50 -26.75 -31.03
N TYR A 153 12.78 -25.65 -31.25
CA TYR A 153 12.96 -24.83 -32.44
C TYR A 153 14.40 -24.28 -32.55
N LEU A 154 14.98 -23.72 -31.48
CA LEU A 154 16.39 -23.27 -31.47
C LEU A 154 17.35 -24.41 -31.75
N LYS A 155 17.15 -25.58 -31.14
CA LYS A 155 17.94 -26.80 -31.37
C LYS A 155 17.88 -27.27 -32.84
N SER A 156 16.71 -27.21 -33.46
CA SER A 156 16.53 -27.54 -34.90
C SER A 156 17.31 -26.60 -35.83
N ARG A 157 17.61 -25.39 -35.37
CA ARG A 157 18.43 -24.39 -36.09
C ARG A 157 19.93 -24.52 -35.78
N GLY A 158 20.34 -25.48 -34.97
CA GLY A 158 21.74 -25.68 -34.55
C GLY A 158 22.25 -24.64 -33.58
N ILE A 159 21.35 -24.01 -32.80
CA ILE A 159 21.65 -22.99 -31.78
C ILE A 159 21.60 -23.66 -30.42
N ASP A 160 22.72 -23.63 -29.69
CA ASP A 160 22.76 -24.11 -28.30
C ASP A 160 21.96 -23.18 -27.37
N THR A 161 21.33 -23.76 -26.35
CA THR A 161 20.56 -23.01 -25.39
C THR A 161 20.94 -23.35 -23.94
N ILE A 162 21.03 -22.33 -23.10
CA ILE A 162 21.10 -22.42 -21.65
C ILE A 162 19.87 -21.72 -21.10
N VAL A 163 19.03 -22.43 -20.38
CA VAL A 163 17.91 -21.87 -19.65
C VAL A 163 18.38 -21.55 -18.23
N THR A 164 18.27 -20.27 -17.81
CA THR A 164 18.41 -19.89 -16.40
C THR A 164 17.08 -19.28 -15.94
N ASP A 165 16.45 -19.93 -15.00
CA ASP A 165 15.10 -19.56 -14.55
C ASP A 165 14.94 -19.83 -13.05
N HIS A 166 13.82 -19.40 -12.46
CA HIS A 166 13.46 -19.63 -11.07
C HIS A 166 11.96 -19.93 -10.90
N HIS A 167 11.21 -20.00 -11.99
CA HIS A 167 9.79 -20.32 -11.98
C HIS A 167 9.53 -21.81 -11.69
N GLU A 168 8.31 -22.14 -11.27
CA GLU A 168 7.97 -23.56 -11.04
C GLU A 168 7.99 -24.35 -12.35
N PRO A 169 8.74 -25.46 -12.40
CA PRO A 169 8.80 -26.30 -13.59
C PRO A 169 7.47 -27.03 -13.81
N GLN A 170 7.15 -27.29 -15.07
CA GLN A 170 6.06 -28.19 -15.46
C GLN A 170 6.53 -29.64 -15.52
N GLU A 171 5.62 -30.58 -15.80
CA GLU A 171 5.96 -32.00 -15.96
C GLU A 171 7.06 -32.24 -17.02
N LYS A 172 7.04 -31.44 -18.09
CA LYS A 172 8.06 -31.48 -19.17
C LYS A 172 8.88 -30.19 -19.12
N ILE A 173 10.19 -30.36 -19.02
CA ILE A 173 11.17 -29.27 -19.10
C ILE A 173 11.92 -29.31 -20.42
N PRO A 174 12.53 -28.19 -20.89
CA PRO A 174 13.28 -28.11 -22.13
C PRO A 174 14.49 -29.07 -22.18
N ASP A 175 14.75 -29.68 -23.34
CA ASP A 175 15.90 -30.54 -23.58
C ASP A 175 17.15 -29.73 -23.95
N CYS A 176 17.72 -29.06 -22.94
CA CYS A 176 18.93 -28.27 -23.06
C CYS A 176 19.66 -28.21 -21.68
N ILE A 177 20.67 -27.36 -21.55
CA ILE A 177 21.26 -27.06 -20.23
C ILE A 177 20.28 -26.19 -19.46
N VAL A 178 19.76 -26.70 -18.35
CA VAL A 178 18.81 -26.00 -17.48
C VAL A 178 19.45 -25.71 -16.12
N VAL A 179 19.41 -24.47 -15.69
CA VAL A 179 19.80 -24.02 -14.35
C VAL A 179 18.58 -23.36 -13.71
N ASP A 180 17.85 -24.16 -12.98
CA ASP A 180 16.71 -23.68 -12.20
C ASP A 180 16.74 -24.35 -10.82
N PRO A 181 16.89 -23.55 -9.74
CA PRO A 181 16.94 -24.08 -8.37
C PRO A 181 15.73 -24.92 -7.96
N LYS A 182 14.56 -24.68 -8.54
CA LYS A 182 13.30 -25.37 -8.21
C LYS A 182 13.16 -26.75 -8.86
N VAL A 183 13.90 -27.03 -9.92
CA VAL A 183 13.85 -28.35 -10.59
C VAL A 183 14.28 -29.46 -9.64
N ALA A 184 15.43 -29.32 -8.99
CA ALA A 184 15.95 -30.33 -8.07
C ALA A 184 15.79 -29.96 -6.58
N ARG A 185 15.44 -28.71 -6.27
CA ARG A 185 15.28 -28.15 -4.92
C ARG A 185 16.48 -28.44 -4.00
N LYS A 186 17.69 -28.32 -4.56
CA LYS A 186 18.94 -28.46 -3.84
C LYS A 186 19.48 -27.08 -3.41
N GLY A 187 20.04 -27.00 -2.22
CA GLY A 187 20.52 -25.73 -1.66
C GLY A 187 19.39 -24.76 -1.41
N PHE A 188 19.68 -23.45 -1.48
CA PHE A 188 18.67 -22.40 -1.39
C PHE A 188 17.99 -22.19 -2.74
N TYR A 189 16.74 -22.61 -2.89
CA TYR A 189 16.04 -22.68 -4.16
C TYR A 189 15.05 -21.51 -4.43
N ASP A 190 14.92 -20.58 -3.49
CA ASP A 190 14.03 -19.41 -3.62
C ASP A 190 14.74 -18.15 -4.17
N LEU A 191 15.78 -18.34 -5.02
CA LEU A 191 16.42 -17.23 -5.72
C LEU A 191 15.46 -16.63 -6.74
N CYS A 192 15.58 -15.31 -7.02
CA CYS A 192 14.98 -14.68 -8.19
C CYS A 192 15.84 -14.94 -9.45
N GLY A 193 15.34 -14.63 -10.65
CA GLY A 193 16.07 -14.85 -11.90
C GLY A 193 17.43 -14.16 -11.96
N ALA A 194 17.54 -12.91 -11.47
CA ALA A 194 18.81 -12.22 -11.32
C ALA A 194 19.74 -12.88 -10.29
N GLY A 195 19.18 -13.49 -9.25
CA GLY A 195 19.91 -14.30 -8.29
C GLY A 195 20.55 -15.55 -8.94
N VAL A 196 19.83 -16.22 -9.82
CA VAL A 196 20.36 -17.34 -10.62
C VAL A 196 21.46 -16.85 -11.58
N ALA A 197 21.26 -15.71 -12.23
CA ALA A 197 22.28 -15.08 -13.08
C ALA A 197 23.55 -14.71 -12.29
N LEU A 198 23.41 -14.24 -11.04
CA LEU A 198 24.54 -13.97 -10.12
C LEU A 198 25.32 -15.24 -9.82
N LYS A 199 24.61 -16.36 -9.51
CA LYS A 199 25.23 -17.66 -9.27
C LYS A 199 25.96 -18.18 -10.51
N LEU A 200 25.44 -17.91 -11.70
CA LEU A 200 26.14 -18.25 -12.95
C LEU A 200 27.44 -17.44 -13.11
N VAL A 201 27.43 -16.15 -12.80
CA VAL A 201 28.67 -15.33 -12.78
C VAL A 201 29.64 -15.83 -11.70
N GLU A 202 29.16 -16.25 -10.52
CA GLU A 202 29.99 -16.85 -9.49
C GLU A 202 30.67 -18.15 -9.96
N ALA A 203 29.94 -19.01 -10.68
CA ALA A 203 30.48 -20.24 -11.27
C ALA A 203 31.51 -19.98 -12.40
N LEU A 204 31.34 -18.87 -13.11
CA LEU A 204 32.24 -18.47 -14.20
C LEU A 204 33.56 -17.85 -13.70
N ALA A 205 33.50 -16.99 -12.69
CA ALA A 205 34.61 -16.10 -12.32
C ALA A 205 34.88 -16.01 -10.81
N GLY A 206 34.11 -16.73 -9.99
CA GLY A 206 34.25 -16.73 -8.55
C GLY A 206 33.45 -15.65 -7.84
N ARG A 207 33.33 -15.80 -6.52
CA ARG A 207 32.50 -14.96 -5.65
C ARG A 207 32.88 -13.49 -5.65
N GLU A 208 34.19 -13.19 -5.66
CA GLU A 208 34.65 -11.79 -5.67
C GLU A 208 34.15 -11.02 -6.89
N GLU A 209 34.17 -11.66 -8.07
CA GLU A 209 33.64 -11.05 -9.29
C GLU A 209 32.11 -10.89 -9.20
N ALA A 210 31.39 -11.92 -8.77
CA ALA A 210 29.94 -11.87 -8.61
C ALA A 210 29.49 -10.75 -7.66
N CYS A 211 30.20 -10.53 -6.57
CA CYS A 211 29.90 -9.47 -5.60
C CYS A 211 29.90 -8.05 -6.19
N LYS A 212 30.51 -7.83 -7.37
CA LYS A 212 30.46 -6.52 -8.06
C LYS A 212 29.08 -6.15 -8.60
N TYR A 213 28.15 -7.10 -8.66
CA TYR A 213 26.82 -6.96 -9.23
C TYR A 213 25.70 -7.07 -8.19
N LEU A 214 26.04 -7.11 -6.89
CA LEU A 214 25.06 -7.25 -5.80
C LEU A 214 24.06 -6.07 -5.78
N ASP A 215 24.46 -4.88 -6.19
CA ASP A 215 23.57 -3.72 -6.30
C ASP A 215 22.43 -3.97 -7.29
N VAL A 216 22.71 -4.57 -8.44
CA VAL A 216 21.72 -4.91 -9.47
C VAL A 216 20.81 -6.05 -8.99
N VAL A 217 21.42 -7.11 -8.44
CA VAL A 217 20.68 -8.31 -8.04
C VAL A 217 19.83 -8.07 -6.80
N ALA A 218 20.27 -7.21 -5.88
CA ALA A 218 19.44 -6.83 -4.73
C ALA A 218 18.16 -6.08 -5.12
N ILE A 219 18.22 -5.27 -6.19
CA ILE A 219 17.03 -4.60 -6.73
C ILE A 219 16.02 -5.65 -7.19
N ALA A 220 16.46 -6.65 -7.95
CA ALA A 220 15.64 -7.75 -8.41
C ALA A 220 15.08 -8.58 -7.24
N THR A 221 15.95 -9.04 -6.34
CA THR A 221 15.58 -9.86 -5.18
C THR A 221 14.47 -9.22 -4.35
N ILE A 222 14.50 -7.89 -4.20
CA ILE A 222 13.47 -7.15 -3.45
C ILE A 222 12.21 -6.96 -4.32
N ALA A 223 12.38 -6.64 -5.60
CA ALA A 223 11.28 -6.31 -6.51
C ALA A 223 10.41 -7.53 -6.89
N ASP A 224 11.02 -8.70 -7.03
CA ASP A 224 10.35 -9.95 -7.35
C ASP A 224 9.67 -10.62 -6.14
N VAL A 225 9.80 -10.00 -4.97
CA VAL A 225 9.12 -10.43 -3.73
C VAL A 225 9.47 -11.88 -3.34
N VAL A 226 10.72 -12.30 -3.55
CA VAL A 226 11.22 -13.59 -3.08
C VAL A 226 11.54 -13.56 -1.57
N PRO A 227 11.53 -14.71 -0.87
CA PRO A 227 11.79 -14.77 0.57
C PRO A 227 13.14 -14.15 0.95
N LEU A 228 13.15 -13.15 1.84
CA LEU A 228 14.38 -12.49 2.31
C LEU A 228 15.05 -13.29 3.44
N LYS A 229 15.43 -14.53 3.12
CA LYS A 229 16.16 -15.48 3.96
C LYS A 229 17.45 -15.92 3.28
N GLU A 230 18.34 -16.53 4.03
CA GLU A 230 19.58 -17.14 3.52
C GLU A 230 20.27 -16.30 2.43
N ASP A 231 20.50 -16.84 1.24
CA ASP A 231 21.19 -16.16 0.14
C ASP A 231 20.51 -14.85 -0.27
N ASN A 232 19.19 -14.83 -0.35
CA ASN A 232 18.44 -13.62 -0.72
C ASN A 232 18.64 -12.49 0.31
N ARG A 233 18.66 -12.82 1.61
CA ARG A 233 18.94 -11.83 2.65
C ARG A 233 20.38 -11.32 2.55
N ILE A 234 21.34 -12.18 2.30
CA ILE A 234 22.75 -11.79 2.14
C ILE A 234 22.91 -10.87 0.90
N ILE A 235 22.35 -11.26 -0.24
CA ILE A 235 22.33 -10.49 -1.49
C ILE A 235 21.70 -9.10 -1.26
N ALA A 236 20.52 -9.07 -0.68
CA ALA A 236 19.81 -7.80 -0.43
C ALA A 236 20.56 -6.92 0.56
N TYR A 237 21.12 -7.48 1.66
CA TYR A 237 21.86 -6.73 2.66
C TYR A 237 23.11 -6.05 2.11
N TYR A 238 23.94 -6.81 1.39
CA TYR A 238 25.17 -6.25 0.82
C TYR A 238 24.88 -5.38 -0.42
N GLY A 239 23.90 -5.76 -1.22
CA GLY A 239 23.49 -4.98 -2.39
C GLY A 239 22.91 -3.60 -2.03
N LEU A 240 22.06 -3.50 -1.01
CA LEU A 240 21.57 -2.21 -0.50
C LEU A 240 22.70 -1.31 -0.01
N LYS A 241 23.70 -1.88 0.67
CA LYS A 241 24.93 -1.14 1.05
C LYS A 241 25.69 -0.68 -0.19
N GLN A 242 25.81 -1.53 -1.20
CA GLN A 242 26.50 -1.18 -2.44
C GLN A 242 25.75 -0.09 -3.22
N ILE A 243 24.42 -0.14 -3.29
CA ILE A 243 23.59 0.93 -3.87
C ILE A 243 23.86 2.26 -3.16
N THR A 244 23.95 2.27 -1.84
CA THR A 244 24.17 3.47 -1.04
C THR A 244 25.58 4.06 -1.25
N THR A 245 26.61 3.22 -1.25
CA THR A 245 28.02 3.67 -1.23
C THR A 245 28.65 3.85 -2.60
N SER A 246 28.34 2.96 -3.55
CA SER A 246 28.96 2.92 -4.89
C SER A 246 27.94 2.65 -5.99
N ALA A 247 26.73 3.19 -5.83
CA ALA A 247 25.64 2.98 -6.78
C ALA A 247 26.05 3.35 -8.21
N ARG A 248 25.56 2.54 -9.15
CA ARG A 248 25.60 2.89 -10.58
C ARG A 248 24.91 4.22 -10.77
N LYS A 249 25.48 5.09 -11.63
CA LYS A 249 25.01 6.47 -11.80
C LYS A 249 23.50 6.54 -12.10
N GLY A 250 22.99 5.66 -12.98
CA GLY A 250 21.57 5.63 -13.33
C GLY A 250 20.66 5.29 -12.15
N VAL A 251 21.03 4.31 -11.33
CA VAL A 251 20.29 3.94 -10.12
C VAL A 251 20.29 5.10 -9.11
N LYS A 252 21.44 5.72 -8.90
CA LYS A 252 21.57 6.88 -8.00
C LYS A 252 20.71 8.07 -8.45
N MET A 253 20.63 8.33 -9.74
CA MET A 253 19.80 9.41 -10.30
C MET A 253 18.30 9.16 -10.09
N LEU A 254 17.86 7.89 -10.04
CA LEU A 254 16.46 7.56 -9.75
C LEU A 254 16.09 7.65 -8.28
N LEU A 255 17.02 7.38 -7.36
CA LEU A 255 16.73 7.31 -5.92
C LEU A 255 16.99 8.60 -5.17
N ASP A 256 18.01 9.39 -5.56
CA ASP A 256 18.39 10.67 -4.95
C ASP A 256 18.36 10.67 -3.41
N GLN A 257 19.00 9.63 -2.79
CA GLN A 257 19.03 9.42 -1.34
C GLN A 257 20.41 8.99 -0.88
N GLU A 258 20.77 9.40 0.35
CA GLU A 258 22.04 9.01 0.98
C GLU A 258 22.01 7.56 1.54
N LYS A 259 20.84 7.09 2.00
CA LYS A 259 20.65 5.73 2.52
C LYS A 259 19.44 5.10 1.81
N VAL A 260 19.64 3.94 1.21
CA VAL A 260 18.60 3.21 0.48
C VAL A 260 18.15 2.01 1.30
N SER A 261 16.84 1.90 1.54
CA SER A 261 16.20 0.77 2.20
C SER A 261 15.54 -0.17 1.18
N ALA A 262 15.15 -1.36 1.63
CA ALA A 262 14.35 -2.27 0.81
C ALA A 262 13.02 -1.64 0.38
N GLN A 263 12.40 -0.81 1.23
CA GLN A 263 11.17 -0.08 0.88
C GLN A 263 11.40 0.93 -0.25
N ASP A 264 12.53 1.60 -0.31
CA ASP A 264 12.86 2.52 -1.41
C ASP A 264 12.98 1.76 -2.74
N VAL A 265 13.59 0.58 -2.72
CA VAL A 265 13.64 -0.29 -3.90
C VAL A 265 12.24 -0.73 -4.30
N MET A 266 11.45 -1.27 -3.38
CA MET A 266 10.11 -1.82 -3.63
C MET A 266 9.12 -0.76 -4.14
N PHE A 267 9.10 0.44 -3.54
CA PHE A 267 8.06 1.44 -3.80
C PHE A 267 8.50 2.62 -4.67
N ARG A 268 9.80 2.81 -4.89
CA ARG A 268 10.31 3.95 -5.66
C ARG A 268 11.10 3.53 -6.89
N LEU A 269 11.99 2.53 -6.79
CA LEU A 269 12.86 2.12 -7.89
C LEU A 269 12.17 1.09 -8.81
N ALA A 270 11.77 -0.07 -8.28
CA ALA A 270 11.14 -1.13 -9.04
C ALA A 270 9.87 -0.68 -9.80
N PRO A 271 8.96 0.14 -9.22
CA PRO A 271 7.81 0.64 -9.96
C PRO A 271 8.17 1.50 -11.18
N ARG A 272 9.27 2.26 -11.14
CA ARG A 272 9.75 3.06 -12.29
C ARG A 272 10.32 2.17 -13.39
N MET A 273 11.04 1.10 -13.03
CA MET A 273 11.54 0.13 -13.98
C MET A 273 10.41 -0.67 -14.62
N ASN A 274 9.49 -1.19 -13.82
CA ASN A 274 8.33 -1.97 -14.28
C ASN A 274 7.34 -1.17 -15.12
N ALA A 275 7.24 0.16 -14.93
CA ALA A 275 6.35 1.01 -15.72
C ALA A 275 6.73 1.01 -17.20
N ALA A 276 8.01 0.98 -17.53
CA ALA A 276 8.49 0.90 -18.89
C ALA A 276 8.04 -0.38 -19.60
N GLY A 277 8.10 -1.54 -18.92
CA GLY A 277 7.62 -2.82 -19.46
C GLY A 277 6.09 -2.92 -19.60
N ARG A 278 5.34 -2.05 -18.91
CA ARG A 278 3.87 -2.02 -18.96
C ARG A 278 3.30 -1.08 -20.01
N LEU A 279 3.98 0.05 -20.27
CA LEU A 279 3.47 1.13 -21.14
C LEU A 279 4.29 1.27 -22.42
N ASN A 280 5.58 0.92 -22.39
CA ASN A 280 6.53 1.14 -23.48
C ASN A 280 7.42 -0.07 -23.68
N SER A 281 8.73 0.12 -23.83
CA SER A 281 9.73 -0.93 -24.00
C SER A 281 10.65 -1.03 -22.78
N ALA A 282 10.72 -2.23 -22.20
CA ALA A 282 11.65 -2.56 -21.12
C ALA A 282 13.13 -2.52 -21.54
N MET A 283 13.40 -2.67 -22.85
CA MET A 283 14.76 -2.65 -23.40
C MET A 283 15.60 -1.45 -22.96
N LYS A 284 14.98 -0.27 -22.84
CA LYS A 284 15.68 0.95 -22.44
C LYS A 284 16.15 0.93 -20.98
N VAL A 285 15.50 0.15 -20.11
CA VAL A 285 15.82 0.11 -18.67
C VAL A 285 17.18 -0.55 -18.41
N VAL A 286 17.60 -1.50 -19.27
CA VAL A 286 18.93 -2.10 -19.20
C VAL A 286 20.04 -1.02 -19.32
N GLY A 287 19.78 0.03 -20.09
CA GLY A 287 20.67 1.21 -20.18
C GLY A 287 20.97 1.87 -18.85
N LEU A 288 20.06 1.79 -17.87
CA LEU A 288 20.26 2.33 -16.53
C LEU A 288 21.51 1.74 -15.82
N PHE A 289 21.79 0.48 -16.12
CA PHE A 289 22.91 -0.26 -15.53
C PHE A 289 24.17 -0.25 -16.39
N LEU A 290 24.02 -0.17 -17.71
CA LEU A 290 25.14 -0.31 -18.67
C LEU A 290 25.75 1.03 -19.09
N GLU A 291 24.97 2.13 -19.02
CA GLU A 291 25.37 3.44 -19.51
C GLU A 291 26.18 4.22 -18.46
N ASN A 292 27.12 5.04 -18.92
CA ASN A 292 27.94 5.91 -18.09
C ASN A 292 27.85 7.40 -18.50
N ASP A 293 27.28 7.69 -19.67
CA ASP A 293 27.07 9.07 -20.13
C ASP A 293 25.95 9.73 -19.31
N TYR A 294 26.29 10.88 -18.71
CA TYR A 294 25.38 11.60 -17.83
C TYR A 294 24.12 12.10 -18.55
N PHE A 295 24.25 12.59 -19.78
CA PHE A 295 23.10 13.14 -20.51
C PHE A 295 22.14 12.03 -20.95
N LEU A 296 22.66 10.90 -21.41
CA LEU A 296 21.85 9.74 -21.76
C LEU A 296 21.12 9.19 -20.54
N LEU A 297 21.82 9.05 -19.40
CA LEU A 297 21.20 8.61 -18.15
C LEU A 297 20.13 9.58 -17.66
N ARG A 298 20.37 10.89 -17.76
CA ARG A 298 19.38 11.90 -17.40
C ARG A 298 18.11 11.77 -18.25
N THR A 299 18.25 11.68 -19.56
CA THR A 299 17.12 11.49 -20.48
C THR A 299 16.33 10.22 -20.11
N LEU A 300 17.04 9.11 -19.90
CA LEU A 300 16.44 7.83 -19.53
C LEU A 300 15.69 7.91 -18.19
N THR A 301 16.29 8.53 -17.17
CA THR A 301 15.65 8.63 -15.85
C THR A 301 14.43 9.56 -15.87
N GLU A 302 14.45 10.64 -16.67
CA GLU A 302 13.30 11.51 -16.90
C GLU A 302 12.16 10.77 -17.63
N GLU A 303 12.49 9.93 -18.61
CA GLU A 303 11.50 9.06 -19.29
C GLU A 303 10.86 8.05 -18.34
N LEU A 304 11.66 7.34 -17.54
CA LEU A 304 11.15 6.36 -16.57
C LEU A 304 10.28 7.01 -15.49
N ALA A 305 10.62 8.20 -15.05
CA ALA A 305 9.81 8.96 -14.11
C ALA A 305 8.45 9.34 -14.73
N ARG A 306 8.43 9.74 -16.00
CA ARG A 306 7.20 10.09 -16.75
C ARG A 306 6.32 8.87 -16.98
N ASP A 307 6.90 7.75 -17.44
CA ASP A 307 6.17 6.47 -17.62
C ASP A 307 5.53 6.03 -16.30
N ASN A 308 6.25 6.15 -15.19
CA ASN A 308 5.70 5.78 -13.87
C ASN A 308 4.58 6.75 -13.41
N SER A 309 4.71 8.06 -13.65
CA SER A 309 3.64 9.03 -13.35
C SER A 309 2.39 8.70 -14.17
N GLN A 310 2.53 8.46 -15.47
CA GLN A 310 1.42 8.06 -16.32
C GLN A 310 0.73 6.78 -15.84
N ARG A 311 1.52 5.75 -15.45
CA ARG A 311 0.99 4.51 -14.87
C ARG A 311 0.21 4.78 -13.59
N GLN A 312 0.74 5.66 -12.69
CA GLN A 312 0.05 6.03 -11.45
C GLN A 312 -1.27 6.73 -11.73
N ASP A 313 -1.31 7.66 -12.67
CA ASP A 313 -2.52 8.40 -13.05
C ASP A 313 -3.58 7.46 -13.64
N LEU A 314 -3.17 6.53 -14.52
CA LEU A 314 -4.07 5.53 -15.09
C LEU A 314 -4.63 4.59 -14.02
N CYS A 315 -3.79 4.14 -13.10
CA CYS A 315 -4.20 3.27 -12.00
C CYS A 315 -5.16 4.01 -11.04
N GLU A 316 -4.87 5.26 -10.69
CA GLU A 316 -5.74 6.08 -9.84
C GLU A 316 -7.11 6.29 -10.47
N LYS A 317 -7.15 6.63 -11.76
CA LYS A 317 -8.42 6.77 -12.51
C LYS A 317 -9.23 5.47 -12.49
N ALA A 318 -8.58 4.33 -12.76
CA ALA A 318 -9.26 3.03 -12.74
C ALA A 318 -9.82 2.70 -11.34
N VAL A 319 -9.08 2.96 -10.27
CA VAL A 319 -9.54 2.73 -8.89
C VAL A 319 -10.70 3.66 -8.53
N VAL A 320 -10.64 4.95 -8.91
CA VAL A 320 -11.73 5.90 -8.66
C VAL A 320 -13.00 5.50 -9.41
N GLU A 321 -12.88 5.11 -10.67
CA GLU A 321 -14.01 4.64 -11.50
C GLU A 321 -14.60 3.33 -10.94
N ALA A 322 -13.76 2.35 -10.59
CA ALA A 322 -14.21 1.11 -9.97
C ALA A 322 -14.97 1.36 -8.65
N LYS A 323 -14.47 2.26 -7.81
CA LYS A 323 -15.17 2.66 -6.58
C LYS A 323 -16.50 3.34 -6.87
N ALA A 324 -16.58 4.16 -7.91
CA ALA A 324 -17.84 4.78 -8.30
C ALA A 324 -18.88 3.73 -8.74
N MET A 325 -18.45 2.66 -9.43
CA MET A 325 -19.30 1.53 -9.81
C MET A 325 -19.76 0.69 -8.61
N LEU A 326 -18.99 0.67 -7.52
CA LEU A 326 -19.30 -0.07 -6.30
C LEU A 326 -20.23 0.70 -5.35
N LYS A 327 -20.53 1.97 -5.61
CA LYS A 327 -21.49 2.73 -4.83
C LYS A 327 -22.88 2.10 -4.95
N GLY A 328 -23.52 1.86 -3.80
CA GLY A 328 -24.80 1.16 -3.76
C GLY A 328 -24.73 -0.36 -3.97
N ALA A 329 -23.55 -0.95 -4.07
CA ALA A 329 -23.42 -2.40 -4.22
C ALA A 329 -23.80 -3.15 -2.94
N ASP A 330 -24.36 -4.35 -3.11
CA ASP A 330 -24.74 -5.23 -2.00
C ASP A 330 -23.53 -5.99 -1.46
N PHE A 331 -22.78 -5.37 -0.56
CA PHE A 331 -21.62 -6.00 0.09
C PHE A 331 -22.02 -7.13 1.07
N GLU A 332 -23.32 -7.25 1.43
CA GLU A 332 -23.80 -8.34 2.27
C GLU A 332 -23.71 -9.68 1.54
N ASN A 333 -23.94 -9.68 0.22
CA ASN A 333 -23.95 -10.88 -0.62
C ASN A 333 -22.79 -10.93 -1.62
N MET A 334 -21.78 -10.06 -1.46
CA MET A 334 -20.65 -9.95 -2.39
C MET A 334 -19.45 -10.75 -1.90
N GLY A 335 -19.13 -11.86 -2.54
CA GLY A 335 -17.92 -12.65 -2.32
C GLY A 335 -16.74 -12.21 -3.19
N ILE A 336 -16.99 -11.61 -4.37
CA ILE A 336 -15.98 -11.14 -5.31
C ILE A 336 -16.39 -9.78 -5.90
N ILE A 337 -15.43 -8.89 -6.08
CA ILE A 337 -15.57 -7.67 -6.89
C ILE A 337 -15.17 -8.01 -8.32
N ALA A 338 -16.11 -7.94 -9.25
CA ALA A 338 -15.84 -8.13 -10.68
C ALA A 338 -16.41 -6.95 -11.45
N LEU A 339 -15.56 -6.23 -12.21
CA LEU A 339 -15.93 -5.03 -12.95
C LEU A 339 -15.19 -4.97 -14.28
N TYR A 340 -15.76 -4.27 -15.25
CA TYR A 340 -15.07 -3.99 -16.52
C TYR A 340 -15.32 -2.57 -17.00
N SER A 341 -14.37 -2.04 -17.81
CA SER A 341 -14.52 -0.75 -18.49
C SER A 341 -13.74 -0.72 -19.81
N ASP A 342 -14.27 0.04 -20.78
CA ASP A 342 -13.57 0.32 -22.04
C ASP A 342 -12.41 1.32 -21.85
N SER A 343 -12.40 2.07 -20.74
CA SER A 343 -11.40 3.08 -20.41
C SER A 343 -10.15 2.51 -19.75
N TRP A 344 -10.15 1.22 -19.36
CA TRP A 344 -9.07 0.67 -18.57
C TRP A 344 -7.99 0.01 -19.43
N GLU A 345 -6.74 0.25 -19.05
CA GLU A 345 -5.58 -0.32 -19.69
C GLU A 345 -5.20 -1.67 -19.06
N PRO A 346 -5.02 -2.76 -19.83
CA PRO A 346 -4.69 -4.10 -19.28
C PRO A 346 -3.47 -4.10 -18.37
N GLY A 347 -2.46 -3.27 -18.69
CA GLY A 347 -1.17 -3.22 -17.97
C GLY A 347 -1.25 -2.75 -16.52
N ILE A 348 -2.34 -2.04 -16.12
CA ILE A 348 -2.49 -1.49 -14.77
C ILE A 348 -3.52 -2.25 -13.91
N LEU A 349 -4.31 -3.15 -14.49
CA LEU A 349 -5.43 -3.78 -13.79
C LEU A 349 -5.00 -4.55 -12.55
N GLY A 350 -3.90 -5.30 -12.61
CA GLY A 350 -3.40 -6.05 -11.48
C GLY A 350 -3.03 -5.17 -10.28
N ILE A 351 -2.58 -3.93 -10.51
CA ILE A 351 -2.28 -2.96 -9.45
C ILE A 351 -3.58 -2.39 -8.88
N ALA A 352 -4.53 -2.06 -9.75
CA ALA A 352 -5.85 -1.57 -9.33
C ALA A 352 -6.61 -2.62 -8.51
N CYS A 353 -6.60 -3.91 -8.94
CA CYS A 353 -7.16 -5.02 -8.17
C CYS A 353 -6.54 -5.13 -6.78
N ALA A 354 -5.21 -5.07 -6.66
CA ALA A 354 -4.55 -5.16 -5.35
C ALA A 354 -5.00 -4.04 -4.40
N ARG A 355 -5.18 -2.81 -4.89
CA ARG A 355 -5.69 -1.69 -4.10
C ARG A 355 -7.14 -1.89 -3.64
N LEU A 356 -7.99 -2.44 -4.49
CA LEU A 356 -9.38 -2.74 -4.12
C LEU A 356 -9.46 -3.91 -3.14
N VAL A 357 -8.65 -4.97 -3.32
CA VAL A 357 -8.53 -6.07 -2.34
C VAL A 357 -8.09 -5.55 -0.97
N GLU A 358 -7.09 -4.65 -0.94
CA GLU A 358 -6.63 -4.05 0.32
C GLU A 358 -7.74 -3.26 1.02
N GLU A 359 -8.55 -2.52 0.25
CA GLU A 359 -9.60 -1.66 0.80
C GLU A 359 -10.88 -2.42 1.17
N PHE A 360 -11.36 -3.31 0.30
CA PHE A 360 -12.65 -3.98 0.45
C PHE A 360 -12.56 -5.41 1.00
N LYS A 361 -11.36 -5.95 1.15
CA LYS A 361 -11.13 -7.34 1.64
C LYS A 361 -11.94 -8.38 0.88
N ARG A 362 -12.04 -8.22 -0.43
CA ARG A 362 -12.70 -9.14 -1.35
C ARG A 362 -11.76 -9.53 -2.48
N PRO A 363 -11.73 -10.79 -2.92
CA PRO A 363 -11.16 -11.12 -4.22
C PRO A 363 -11.67 -10.14 -5.27
N THR A 364 -10.79 -9.67 -6.13
CA THR A 364 -11.14 -8.65 -7.11
C THR A 364 -10.61 -9.02 -8.48
N VAL A 365 -11.45 -8.95 -9.49
CA VAL A 365 -11.08 -9.07 -10.90
C VAL A 365 -11.57 -7.86 -11.67
N LEU A 366 -10.65 -7.19 -12.37
CA LEU A 366 -10.96 -6.07 -13.24
C LEU A 366 -10.63 -6.45 -14.68
N PHE A 367 -11.50 -6.06 -15.61
CA PHE A 367 -11.33 -6.34 -17.04
C PHE A 367 -11.24 -5.05 -17.85
N ALA A 368 -10.29 -5.02 -18.78
CA ALA A 368 -10.30 -4.09 -19.89
C ALA A 368 -11.14 -4.69 -21.01
N LYS A 369 -12.10 -3.95 -21.50
CA LYS A 369 -12.99 -4.37 -22.59
C LYS A 369 -12.41 -3.91 -23.93
N ASN A 370 -12.39 -4.82 -24.90
CA ASN A 370 -12.01 -4.54 -26.28
C ASN A 370 -12.98 -5.25 -27.22
N GLY A 371 -13.97 -4.50 -27.73
CA GLY A 371 -15.08 -5.09 -28.48
C GLY A 371 -15.88 -6.05 -27.59
N ASP A 372 -15.99 -7.31 -28.02
CA ASP A 372 -16.72 -8.34 -27.27
C ASP A 372 -15.80 -9.17 -26.35
N GLU A 373 -14.50 -8.88 -26.30
CA GLU A 373 -13.52 -9.57 -25.45
C GLU A 373 -13.21 -8.75 -24.18
N LEU A 374 -13.17 -9.45 -23.05
CA LEU A 374 -12.69 -8.94 -21.76
C LEU A 374 -11.35 -9.58 -21.43
N ARG A 375 -10.32 -8.76 -21.19
CA ARG A 375 -9.02 -9.18 -20.65
C ARG A 375 -8.83 -8.65 -19.26
N GLY A 376 -8.70 -9.54 -18.29
CA GLY A 376 -8.70 -9.19 -16.88
C GLY A 376 -7.45 -9.61 -16.13
N SER A 377 -7.31 -8.99 -14.97
CA SER A 377 -6.36 -9.38 -13.94
C SER A 377 -7.09 -9.51 -12.64
N ALA A 378 -6.76 -10.54 -11.86
CA ALA A 378 -7.37 -10.80 -10.56
C ALA A 378 -6.32 -10.75 -9.45
N ARG A 379 -6.77 -10.36 -8.25
CA ARG A 379 -6.04 -10.45 -6.99
C ARG A 379 -6.98 -11.00 -5.93
N SER A 380 -6.43 -11.71 -4.94
CA SER A 380 -7.23 -12.38 -3.92
C SER A 380 -6.84 -11.98 -2.50
N VAL A 381 -7.71 -12.32 -1.56
CA VAL A 381 -7.43 -12.33 -0.12
C VAL A 381 -6.75 -13.65 0.27
N PRO A 382 -5.99 -13.72 1.37
CA PRO A 382 -5.25 -14.93 1.76
C PRO A 382 -6.13 -16.19 1.94
N SER A 383 -7.38 -16.02 2.33
CA SER A 383 -8.36 -17.10 2.55
C SER A 383 -8.93 -17.71 1.27
N VAL A 384 -8.81 -17.01 0.11
CA VAL A 384 -9.42 -17.43 -1.16
C VAL A 384 -8.36 -17.74 -2.21
N ASN A 385 -8.36 -18.96 -2.75
CA ASN A 385 -7.54 -19.35 -3.89
C ASN A 385 -8.25 -18.98 -5.21
N ILE A 386 -7.85 -17.85 -5.82
CA ILE A 386 -8.50 -17.33 -7.03
C ILE A 386 -8.30 -18.26 -8.24
N PHE A 387 -7.20 -19.02 -8.29
CA PHE A 387 -6.94 -19.96 -9.38
C PHE A 387 -7.88 -21.17 -9.30
N GLU A 388 -8.14 -21.72 -8.11
CA GLU A 388 -9.10 -22.80 -7.91
C GLU A 388 -10.53 -22.33 -8.22
N LEU A 389 -10.91 -21.12 -7.80
CA LEU A 389 -12.20 -20.52 -8.16
C LEU A 389 -12.34 -20.44 -9.69
N PHE A 390 -11.34 -19.91 -10.41
CA PHE A 390 -11.41 -19.82 -11.87
C PHE A 390 -11.38 -21.19 -12.54
N SER A 391 -10.70 -22.17 -11.99
CA SER A 391 -10.70 -23.54 -12.48
C SER A 391 -12.09 -24.18 -12.38
N SER A 392 -12.80 -23.97 -11.26
CA SER A 392 -14.18 -24.45 -11.08
C SER A 392 -15.18 -23.76 -12.01
N LEU A 393 -14.89 -22.53 -12.42
CA LEU A 393 -15.71 -21.70 -13.30
C LEU A 393 -15.14 -21.61 -14.74
N SER A 394 -14.28 -22.54 -15.13
CA SER A 394 -13.53 -22.52 -16.41
C SER A 394 -14.41 -22.38 -17.64
N ARG A 395 -15.68 -22.83 -17.59
CA ARG A 395 -16.65 -22.72 -18.69
C ARG A 395 -16.94 -21.29 -19.16
N TYR A 396 -16.70 -20.27 -18.31
CA TYR A 396 -16.95 -18.88 -18.66
C TYR A 396 -15.74 -18.20 -19.34
N PHE A 397 -14.56 -18.84 -19.29
CA PHE A 397 -13.33 -18.22 -19.75
C PHE A 397 -12.87 -18.76 -21.10
N THR A 398 -12.32 -17.89 -21.93
CA THR A 398 -11.58 -18.25 -23.15
C THR A 398 -10.13 -18.63 -22.82
N GLY A 399 -9.62 -18.20 -21.69
CA GLY A 399 -8.31 -18.54 -21.15
C GLY A 399 -8.09 -17.93 -19.77
N PHE A 400 -7.37 -18.66 -18.91
CA PHE A 400 -6.95 -18.14 -17.61
C PHE A 400 -5.65 -18.84 -17.17
N GLY A 401 -4.90 -18.19 -16.27
CA GLY A 401 -3.68 -18.73 -15.69
C GLY A 401 -3.22 -17.89 -14.50
N GLY A 402 -2.43 -18.48 -13.63
CA GLY A 402 -1.93 -17.79 -12.44
C GLY A 402 -1.73 -18.72 -11.26
N HIS A 403 -1.81 -18.13 -10.06
CA HIS A 403 -1.60 -18.80 -8.77
C HIS A 403 -2.70 -18.39 -7.78
N ALA A 404 -2.65 -18.94 -6.56
CA ALA A 404 -3.66 -18.73 -5.52
C ALA A 404 -4.04 -17.26 -5.27
N GLN A 405 -3.09 -16.32 -5.34
CA GLN A 405 -3.31 -14.91 -4.98
C GLN A 405 -3.39 -13.97 -6.19
N ALA A 406 -3.07 -14.43 -7.40
CA ALA A 406 -3.05 -13.59 -8.59
C ALA A 406 -3.27 -14.43 -9.85
N ALA A 407 -4.17 -13.99 -10.73
CA ALA A 407 -4.44 -14.65 -12.00
C ALA A 407 -4.71 -13.64 -13.11
N GLY A 408 -4.39 -14.04 -14.34
CA GLY A 408 -4.83 -13.42 -15.58
C GLY A 408 -6.01 -14.20 -16.15
N VAL A 409 -6.97 -13.51 -16.79
CA VAL A 409 -8.20 -14.14 -17.28
C VAL A 409 -8.72 -13.42 -18.51
N SER A 410 -9.29 -14.18 -19.47
CA SER A 410 -9.98 -13.65 -20.65
C SER A 410 -11.34 -14.32 -20.80
N MET A 411 -12.35 -13.56 -21.22
CA MET A 411 -13.70 -14.07 -21.44
C MET A 411 -14.46 -13.21 -22.46
N GLN A 412 -15.63 -13.69 -22.90
CA GLN A 412 -16.55 -12.90 -23.70
C GLN A 412 -17.48 -12.07 -22.81
N VAL A 413 -17.84 -10.86 -23.27
CA VAL A 413 -18.70 -9.91 -22.50
C VAL A 413 -20.05 -10.55 -22.13
N ASP A 414 -20.66 -11.35 -23.01
CA ASP A 414 -21.96 -12.00 -22.79
C ASP A 414 -21.95 -13.03 -21.65
N GLN A 415 -20.77 -13.52 -21.23
CA GLN A 415 -20.61 -14.45 -20.11
C GLN A 415 -20.41 -13.76 -18.76
N PHE A 416 -20.22 -12.43 -18.75
CA PHE A 416 -19.79 -11.70 -17.56
C PHE A 416 -20.78 -11.78 -16.41
N ASP A 417 -22.05 -11.49 -16.66
CA ASP A 417 -23.08 -11.44 -15.59
C ASP A 417 -23.32 -12.81 -14.95
N GLU A 418 -23.31 -13.90 -15.76
CA GLU A 418 -23.44 -15.25 -15.24
C GLU A 418 -22.20 -15.69 -14.47
N PHE A 419 -21.01 -15.29 -14.90
CA PHE A 419 -19.78 -15.51 -14.17
C PHE A 419 -19.82 -14.83 -12.80
N VAL A 420 -20.17 -13.53 -12.73
CA VAL A 420 -20.25 -12.77 -11.48
C VAL A 420 -21.22 -13.45 -10.49
N LYS A 421 -22.39 -13.84 -10.97
CA LYS A 421 -23.39 -14.54 -10.17
C LYS A 421 -22.83 -15.86 -9.62
N SER A 422 -22.29 -16.72 -10.48
CA SER A 422 -21.77 -18.04 -10.10
C SER A 422 -20.56 -17.93 -9.16
N ALA A 423 -19.69 -16.94 -9.37
CA ALA A 423 -18.53 -16.71 -8.49
C ALA A 423 -18.95 -16.27 -7.09
N ASN A 424 -19.95 -15.38 -6.98
CA ASN A 424 -20.49 -14.98 -5.69
C ASN A 424 -21.18 -16.15 -4.98
N GLU A 425 -22.01 -16.93 -5.68
CA GLU A 425 -22.69 -18.11 -5.11
C GLU A 425 -21.67 -19.13 -4.58
N THR A 426 -20.61 -19.41 -5.34
CA THR A 426 -19.54 -20.34 -4.94
C THR A 426 -18.82 -19.82 -3.69
N LEU A 427 -18.36 -18.58 -3.69
CA LEU A 427 -17.60 -18.02 -2.58
C LEU A 427 -18.45 -17.88 -1.31
N MET A 428 -19.69 -17.45 -1.42
CA MET A 428 -20.58 -17.31 -0.27
C MET A 428 -21.01 -18.67 0.30
N ALA A 429 -20.93 -19.76 -0.47
CA ALA A 429 -21.18 -21.12 0.00
C ALA A 429 -19.94 -21.75 0.68
N GLU A 430 -18.74 -21.42 0.25
CA GLU A 430 -17.48 -22.03 0.72
C GLU A 430 -16.79 -21.25 1.83
N HIS A 431 -17.04 -19.92 1.92
CA HIS A 431 -16.39 -19.01 2.85
C HIS A 431 -17.37 -18.41 3.85
N THR A 432 -16.83 -18.01 5.00
CA THR A 432 -17.55 -17.30 6.04
C THR A 432 -17.31 -15.79 5.92
N TYR A 433 -18.16 -15.00 6.55
CA TYR A 433 -17.96 -13.55 6.58
C TYR A 433 -16.64 -13.12 7.24
N ASP A 434 -16.11 -13.94 8.16
CA ASP A 434 -14.81 -13.66 8.82
C ASP A 434 -13.65 -13.64 7.82
N ASP A 435 -13.75 -14.39 6.71
CA ASP A 435 -12.76 -14.40 5.64
C ASP A 435 -12.65 -13.05 4.90
N PHE A 436 -13.69 -12.23 5.00
CA PHE A 436 -13.80 -10.92 4.34
C PHE A 436 -13.69 -9.74 5.31
N THR A 437 -13.43 -10.01 6.60
CA THR A 437 -13.24 -8.95 7.60
C THR A 437 -11.79 -8.47 7.67
N HIS A 438 -11.60 -7.28 8.21
CA HIS A 438 -10.27 -6.70 8.37
C HIS A 438 -9.64 -7.10 9.70
N GLU A 439 -8.73 -8.07 9.67
CA GLU A 439 -7.85 -8.35 10.81
C GLU A 439 -6.57 -7.51 10.73
N ILE A 440 -6.24 -6.85 11.82
CA ILE A 440 -5.00 -6.09 11.98
C ILE A 440 -4.04 -6.96 12.78
N VAL A 441 -3.00 -7.43 12.10
CA VAL A 441 -2.04 -8.34 12.70
C VAL A 441 -0.82 -7.57 13.18
N CYS A 442 -0.68 -7.46 14.51
CA CYS A 442 0.49 -6.88 15.16
C CYS A 442 1.46 -7.98 15.60
N GLU A 443 2.75 -7.73 15.50
CA GLU A 443 3.76 -8.70 15.95
C GLU A 443 3.72 -8.90 17.47
N MET A 444 3.57 -7.82 18.23
CA MET A 444 3.57 -7.84 19.69
C MET A 444 2.84 -6.61 20.26
N GLU A 445 2.24 -6.75 21.44
CA GLU A 445 1.79 -5.62 22.25
C GLU A 445 2.97 -5.05 23.05
N LEU A 446 3.17 -3.72 22.99
CA LEU A 446 4.23 -3.02 23.72
C LEU A 446 3.61 -2.05 24.75
N PRO A 447 3.98 -2.17 26.03
CA PRO A 447 3.58 -1.18 27.04
C PRO A 447 4.24 0.18 26.79
N MET A 448 3.60 1.25 27.26
CA MET A 448 4.07 2.64 27.09
C MET A 448 5.37 2.95 27.87
N ASP A 449 5.81 2.09 28.79
CA ASP A 449 7.06 2.21 29.54
C ASP A 449 8.25 1.47 28.87
N THR A 450 8.04 0.88 27.69
CA THR A 450 9.10 0.25 26.89
C THR A 450 10.24 1.25 26.59
N ASP A 451 11.48 0.77 26.56
CA ASP A 451 12.63 1.53 26.02
C ASP A 451 12.55 1.53 24.49
N PHE A 452 11.63 2.37 23.99
CA PHE A 452 11.33 2.43 22.55
C PHE A 452 12.52 2.86 21.69
N LEU A 453 13.43 3.70 22.21
CA LEU A 453 14.57 4.14 21.42
C LEU A 453 15.56 2.99 21.18
N ARG A 454 15.87 2.24 22.22
CA ARG A 454 16.70 1.04 22.09
C ARG A 454 16.04 0.02 21.17
N PHE A 455 14.76 -0.26 21.38
CA PHE A 455 14.03 -1.23 20.60
C PHE A 455 13.92 -0.81 19.11
N ALA A 456 13.66 0.49 18.82
CA ALA A 456 13.62 1.00 17.45
C ALA A 456 14.97 0.87 16.73
N LYS A 457 16.09 1.07 17.44
CA LYS A 457 17.43 0.81 16.88
C LYS A 457 17.66 -0.67 16.59
N GLU A 458 17.19 -1.55 17.46
CA GLU A 458 17.28 -2.99 17.25
C GLU A 458 16.44 -3.46 16.05
N LEU A 459 15.30 -2.80 15.77
CA LEU A 459 14.49 -3.09 14.59
C LEU A 459 15.22 -2.81 13.26
N GLU A 460 16.23 -1.94 13.26
CA GLU A 460 17.07 -1.72 12.07
C GLU A 460 17.91 -2.98 11.72
N LEU A 461 18.16 -3.89 12.68
CA LEU A 461 18.84 -5.15 12.44
C LEU A 461 17.99 -6.15 11.62
N LEU A 462 16.67 -5.93 11.54
CA LEU A 462 15.78 -6.71 10.67
C LEU A 462 15.99 -6.42 9.18
N GLU A 463 16.56 -5.24 8.85
CA GLU A 463 16.77 -4.89 7.44
C GLU A 463 17.78 -5.85 6.76
N PRO A 464 17.53 -6.19 5.49
CA PRO A 464 16.43 -5.77 4.63
C PRO A 464 15.09 -6.42 4.99
N THR A 465 14.03 -5.62 5.02
CA THR A 465 12.65 -6.10 5.24
C THR A 465 11.92 -6.31 3.91
N GLY A 466 11.04 -7.32 3.87
CA GLY A 466 10.27 -7.69 2.67
C GLY A 466 9.50 -9.00 2.87
N TYR A 467 9.33 -9.78 1.81
CA TYR A 467 8.59 -11.04 1.88
C TYR A 467 9.27 -12.03 2.85
N GLN A 468 8.49 -12.65 3.71
CA GLN A 468 8.89 -13.53 4.83
C GLN A 468 9.80 -12.87 5.89
N ASN A 469 10.11 -11.58 5.76
CA ASN A 469 10.71 -10.75 6.80
C ASN A 469 10.04 -9.35 6.79
N PRO A 470 8.72 -9.25 7.04
CA PRO A 470 8.00 -7.98 6.94
C PRO A 470 8.47 -6.97 8.00
N LYS A 471 8.31 -5.67 7.69
CA LYS A 471 8.49 -4.63 8.69
C LYS A 471 7.44 -4.83 9.79
N PRO A 472 7.83 -4.93 11.07
CA PRO A 472 6.89 -5.20 12.15
C PRO A 472 6.00 -4.01 12.46
N THR A 473 4.74 -4.28 12.81
CA THR A 473 3.86 -3.35 13.49
C THR A 473 3.54 -3.86 14.90
N PHE A 474 3.23 -2.93 15.78
CA PHE A 474 3.06 -3.18 17.21
C PHE A 474 1.73 -2.58 17.68
N LEU A 475 1.10 -3.27 18.62
CA LEU A 475 -0.08 -2.77 19.30
C LEU A 475 0.37 -1.94 20.52
N LEU A 476 -0.02 -0.67 20.57
CA LEU A 476 0.09 0.18 21.74
C LEU A 476 -1.31 0.45 22.29
N LYS A 477 -1.52 0.11 23.57
CA LYS A 477 -2.73 0.49 24.30
C LYS A 477 -2.43 1.71 25.15
N ALA A 478 -3.07 2.80 24.84
CA ALA A 478 -2.79 4.07 25.47
C ALA A 478 -4.07 4.77 25.97
N ASP A 479 -3.94 5.50 27.05
CA ASP A 479 -5.03 6.25 27.66
C ASP A 479 -4.65 7.72 27.80
N GLY A 480 -5.59 8.61 27.52
CA GLY A 480 -5.44 10.05 27.70
C GLY A 480 -4.36 10.72 26.85
N LEU A 481 -4.00 10.17 25.70
CA LEU A 481 -3.04 10.79 24.78
C LEU A 481 -3.60 12.09 24.22
N ARG A 482 -2.77 13.14 24.22
CA ARG A 482 -3.11 14.43 23.64
C ARG A 482 -2.23 14.72 22.45
N PHE A 483 -2.85 14.70 21.27
CA PHE A 483 -2.19 15.02 20.01
C PHE A 483 -2.31 16.52 19.70
N GLU A 484 -1.25 17.08 19.14
CA GLU A 484 -1.21 18.47 18.68
C GLU A 484 -0.97 18.51 17.15
N ARG A 485 -1.60 19.46 16.46
CA ARG A 485 -1.35 19.67 15.04
C ARG A 485 0.06 20.20 14.80
N ILE A 486 0.72 19.67 13.77
CA ILE A 486 2.06 20.11 13.36
C ILE A 486 1.93 21.31 12.43
N GLY A 487 2.19 22.50 12.94
CA GLY A 487 2.20 23.73 12.13
C GLY A 487 0.89 23.95 11.38
N PHE A 488 0.97 24.08 10.05
CA PHE A 488 -0.17 24.25 9.14
C PHE A 488 -0.59 22.92 8.48
N SER A 489 0.13 21.83 8.76
CA SER A 489 -0.15 20.53 8.15
C SER A 489 -1.41 19.90 8.76
N GLN A 490 -2.00 18.99 7.99
CA GLN A 490 -3.08 18.14 8.49
C GLN A 490 -2.54 16.96 9.32
N HIS A 491 -1.27 16.99 9.76
CA HIS A 491 -0.66 15.95 10.56
C HIS A 491 -0.71 16.31 12.04
N VAL A 492 -0.74 15.29 12.88
CA VAL A 492 -0.73 15.45 14.33
C VAL A 492 0.42 14.70 14.96
N LYS A 493 0.91 15.20 16.08
CA LYS A 493 1.98 14.59 16.86
C LYS A 493 1.61 14.55 18.33
N TYR A 494 1.88 13.42 18.97
CA TYR A 494 2.00 13.29 20.41
C TYR A 494 3.49 13.25 20.77
N VAL A 495 3.90 14.06 21.73
CA VAL A 495 5.27 14.07 22.27
C VAL A 495 5.24 13.43 23.65
N GLY A 496 5.81 12.25 23.75
CA GLY A 496 5.89 11.48 24.99
C GLY A 496 7.29 11.49 25.60
N GLN A 497 7.43 10.87 26.77
CA GLN A 497 8.73 10.73 27.43
C GLN A 497 9.63 9.71 26.70
N ASN A 498 9.04 8.59 26.27
CA ASN A 498 9.76 7.46 25.69
C ASN A 498 9.55 7.32 24.17
N ILE A 499 8.46 7.89 23.64
CA ILE A 499 8.09 7.77 22.23
C ILE A 499 7.31 8.98 21.75
N ASP A 500 7.61 9.45 20.56
CA ASP A 500 6.78 10.38 19.81
C ASP A 500 5.85 9.60 18.87
N LEU A 501 4.55 9.94 18.81
CA LEU A 501 3.61 9.31 17.89
C LEU A 501 3.19 10.30 16.80
N MET A 502 3.18 9.83 15.55
CA MET A 502 2.80 10.60 14.37
C MET A 502 1.52 10.04 13.76
N GLY A 503 0.48 10.88 13.67
CA GLY A 503 -0.73 10.61 12.90
C GLY A 503 -0.75 11.45 11.62
N PHE A 504 -0.73 10.81 10.46
CA PHE A 504 -0.84 11.52 9.19
C PHE A 504 -2.28 11.96 8.91
N SER A 505 -2.49 12.79 7.90
CA SER A 505 -3.71 13.58 7.62
C SER A 505 -5.05 12.87 7.87
N LYS A 506 -5.15 11.60 7.51
CA LYS A 506 -6.38 10.80 7.72
C LYS A 506 -6.78 10.63 9.19
N PHE A 507 -5.82 10.75 10.11
CA PHE A 507 -6.06 10.61 11.56
C PHE A 507 -6.18 11.93 12.31
N ALA A 508 -5.83 13.04 11.67
CA ALA A 508 -5.81 14.34 12.35
C ALA A 508 -7.16 14.74 12.97
N PRO A 509 -8.32 14.56 12.30
CA PRO A 509 -9.60 14.93 12.88
C PRO A 509 -9.92 14.18 14.19
N CYS A 510 -9.69 12.87 14.23
CA CYS A 510 -10.02 12.04 15.37
C CYS A 510 -9.01 12.17 16.53
N LEU A 511 -7.73 12.34 16.24
CA LEU A 511 -6.68 12.38 17.27
C LEU A 511 -6.53 13.75 17.94
N THR A 512 -7.13 14.83 17.40
CA THR A 512 -7.17 16.13 18.07
C THR A 512 -8.26 16.22 19.14
N ALA A 513 -9.24 15.31 19.12
CA ALA A 513 -10.21 15.16 20.19
C ALA A 513 -9.53 14.58 21.45
N LYS A 514 -10.13 14.84 22.63
CA LYS A 514 -9.73 14.11 23.84
C LYS A 514 -10.16 12.67 23.70
N THR A 515 -9.21 11.83 23.40
CA THR A 515 -9.47 10.38 23.30
C THR A 515 -9.42 9.77 24.69
N GLY A 516 -10.35 8.88 24.98
CA GLY A 516 -10.23 7.96 26.10
C GLY A 516 -9.15 6.89 25.77
N ARG A 517 -9.45 5.64 26.05
CA ARG A 517 -8.54 4.54 25.71
C ARG A 517 -8.56 4.26 24.22
N VAL A 518 -7.37 4.18 23.63
CA VAL A 518 -7.18 3.92 22.20
C VAL A 518 -6.15 2.82 21.98
N ASP A 519 -6.49 1.89 21.11
CA ASP A 519 -5.61 0.88 20.58
C ASP A 519 -5.01 1.39 19.26
N LEU A 520 -3.68 1.45 19.21
CA LEU A 520 -2.92 1.99 18.08
C LEU A 520 -2.04 0.89 17.47
N GLU A 521 -2.22 0.60 16.20
CA GLU A 521 -1.18 -0.09 15.43
C GLU A 521 -0.13 0.93 15.01
N VAL A 522 1.11 0.68 15.38
CA VAL A 522 2.23 1.57 15.06
C VAL A 522 3.39 0.82 14.41
N SER A 523 4.03 1.45 13.44
CA SER A 523 5.38 1.07 13.01
C SER A 523 6.40 1.95 13.73
N LEU A 524 7.46 1.34 14.26
CA LEU A 524 8.49 2.04 15.02
C LEU A 524 9.71 2.36 14.18
N GLY A 525 10.37 3.47 14.50
CA GLY A 525 11.62 3.89 13.90
C GLY A 525 12.36 4.92 14.75
N VAL A 526 13.56 5.29 14.34
CA VAL A 526 14.36 6.35 14.95
C VAL A 526 14.20 7.63 14.15
N ASN A 527 13.82 8.71 14.81
CA ASN A 527 13.81 10.05 14.25
C ASN A 527 15.05 10.80 14.71
N VAL A 528 15.77 11.40 13.75
CA VAL A 528 16.96 12.21 14.04
C VAL A 528 16.66 13.67 13.70
N PHE A 529 16.62 14.51 14.71
CA PHE A 529 16.42 15.95 14.53
C PHE A 529 17.43 16.73 15.37
N GLN A 530 18.18 17.64 14.74
CA GLN A 530 19.24 18.45 15.35
C GLN A 530 20.24 17.58 16.17
N ASN A 531 20.69 16.47 15.62
CA ASN A 531 21.58 15.48 16.24
C ASN A 531 21.02 14.80 17.51
N ARG A 532 19.72 14.90 17.76
CA ARG A 532 19.02 14.20 18.83
C ARG A 532 18.20 13.06 18.24
N GLU A 533 18.42 11.87 18.74
CA GLU A 533 17.65 10.68 18.37
C GLU A 533 16.47 10.50 19.32
N THR A 534 15.31 10.24 18.77
CA THR A 534 14.09 9.90 19.51
C THR A 534 13.37 8.73 18.87
N ALA A 535 12.71 7.90 19.67
CA ALA A 535 11.81 6.89 19.12
C ALA A 535 10.59 7.56 18.52
N GLN A 536 10.19 7.12 17.32
CA GLN A 536 8.99 7.59 16.64
C GLN A 536 8.12 6.42 16.25
N GLY A 537 6.84 6.47 16.64
CA GLY A 537 5.79 5.57 16.18
C GLY A 537 4.93 6.26 15.11
N ILE A 538 4.78 5.62 13.94
CA ILE A 538 3.86 6.07 12.89
C ILE A 538 2.59 5.26 13.01
N ILE A 539 1.46 5.91 13.27
CA ILE A 539 0.16 5.27 13.41
C ILE A 539 -0.31 4.76 12.04
N GLN A 540 -0.58 3.47 11.95
CA GLN A 540 -1.10 2.78 10.78
C GLN A 540 -2.63 2.66 10.83
N THR A 541 -3.13 2.18 11.97
CA THR A 541 -4.55 2.07 12.28
C THR A 541 -4.82 2.46 13.74
N LEU A 542 -6.05 2.74 14.05
CA LEU A 542 -6.47 3.03 15.43
C LEU A 542 -7.91 2.55 15.65
N GLN A 543 -8.19 2.19 16.90
CA GLN A 543 -9.54 1.85 17.36
C GLN A 543 -9.75 2.46 18.75
N PHE A 544 -10.90 3.09 18.94
CA PHE A 544 -11.28 3.61 20.25
C PHE A 544 -12.06 2.54 21.03
N GLU A 545 -11.72 2.35 22.31
CA GLU A 545 -12.53 1.52 23.21
C GLU A 545 -13.78 2.29 23.70
N ASN A 546 -13.65 3.61 23.83
CA ASN A 546 -14.74 4.49 24.23
C ASN A 546 -14.63 5.84 23.54
N VAL A 547 -15.76 6.52 23.43
CA VAL A 547 -15.83 7.87 22.87
C VAL A 547 -15.65 8.88 24.01
N CYS A 548 -14.70 9.80 23.86
CA CYS A 548 -14.47 10.89 24.80
C CYS A 548 -14.34 12.21 24.02
N VAL A 549 -15.49 12.75 23.61
CA VAL A 549 -15.58 13.95 22.76
C VAL A 549 -16.48 14.98 23.45
N THR A 550 -15.94 16.15 23.72
CA THR A 550 -16.72 17.25 24.29
C THR A 550 -17.73 17.81 23.28
N LYS A 551 -18.74 18.53 23.76
CA LYS A 551 -19.70 19.22 22.87
C LYS A 551 -19.02 20.20 21.93
N GLU A 552 -17.98 20.90 22.36
CA GLU A 552 -17.20 21.84 21.54
C GLU A 552 -16.46 21.09 20.42
N GLU A 553 -15.79 20.00 20.77
CA GLU A 553 -15.10 19.15 19.78
C GLU A 553 -16.08 18.53 18.77
N SER A 554 -17.25 18.06 19.22
CA SER A 554 -18.31 17.58 18.33
C SER A 554 -18.78 18.65 17.36
N ASN A 555 -19.01 19.85 17.84
CA ASN A 555 -19.38 20.98 16.98
C ASN A 555 -18.31 21.29 15.93
N LEU A 556 -17.03 21.30 16.32
CA LEU A 556 -15.92 21.56 15.42
C LEU A 556 -15.80 20.47 14.33
N MET A 557 -15.94 19.19 14.71
CA MET A 557 -15.89 18.08 13.76
C MET A 557 -17.06 18.12 12.78
N ASN A 558 -18.25 18.49 13.24
CA ASN A 558 -19.47 18.55 12.45
C ASN A 558 -19.66 19.85 11.66
N MET A 559 -18.72 20.80 11.70
CA MET A 559 -18.88 22.12 11.05
C MET A 559 -19.16 22.02 9.54
N HIS A 560 -18.67 20.97 8.86
CA HIS A 560 -18.97 20.74 7.45
C HIS A 560 -20.46 20.51 7.16
N HIS A 561 -21.27 20.13 8.18
CA HIS A 561 -22.72 20.04 8.05
C HIS A 561 -23.33 21.38 7.63
N LEU A 562 -22.72 22.50 8.08
CA LEU A 562 -23.19 23.85 7.76
C LEU A 562 -23.05 24.22 6.28
N LEU A 563 -22.34 23.42 5.49
CA LEU A 563 -22.20 23.58 4.05
C LEU A 563 -23.37 22.94 3.26
N LYS A 564 -24.25 22.21 3.93
CA LYS A 564 -25.35 21.46 3.30
C LYS A 564 -26.69 22.20 3.54
N GLU A 565 -27.46 22.34 2.48
CA GLU A 565 -28.82 22.90 2.48
C GLU A 565 -29.82 21.84 2.02
N GLY A 566 -31.05 21.92 2.49
CA GLY A 566 -32.14 21.00 2.14
C GLY A 566 -33.02 20.67 3.32
N GLU A 567 -34.13 20.02 3.04
CA GLU A 567 -35.05 19.46 4.03
C GLU A 567 -35.00 17.93 3.92
N ALA A 568 -34.93 17.25 5.05
CA ALA A 568 -34.92 15.81 5.12
C ALA A 568 -36.25 15.26 5.65
N ASN A 569 -36.69 14.14 5.09
CA ASN A 569 -37.82 13.39 5.60
C ASN A 569 -37.42 11.90 5.75
N LEU A 570 -36.50 11.61 6.64
CA LEU A 570 -35.98 10.26 6.85
C LEU A 570 -37.09 9.31 7.33
N GLN A 571 -37.08 8.09 6.82
CA GLN A 571 -37.90 7.02 7.33
C GLN A 571 -37.50 6.71 8.78
N LYS A 572 -38.49 6.48 9.64
CA LYS A 572 -38.23 6.09 11.02
C LYS A 572 -37.98 4.62 11.14
N THR A 573 -37.05 4.23 12.00
CA THR A 573 -36.77 2.84 12.36
C THR A 573 -36.76 2.65 13.87
N ASP A 574 -36.76 1.41 14.33
CA ASP A 574 -36.69 1.03 15.73
C ASP A 574 -35.46 0.14 16.02
N LEU A 575 -35.16 -0.04 17.31
CA LEU A 575 -34.02 -0.86 17.74
C LEU A 575 -34.15 -2.32 17.35
N ASN A 576 -35.35 -2.87 17.17
CA ASN A 576 -35.54 -4.27 16.81
C ASN A 576 -35.11 -4.48 15.34
N SER A 577 -35.52 -3.56 14.47
CA SER A 577 -35.09 -3.55 13.06
C SER A 577 -33.58 -3.42 12.95
N VAL A 578 -32.97 -2.53 13.73
CA VAL A 578 -31.52 -2.37 13.77
C VAL A 578 -30.82 -3.65 14.21
N LYS A 579 -31.31 -4.32 15.28
CA LYS A 579 -30.76 -5.61 15.74
C LYS A 579 -30.83 -6.69 14.67
N GLU A 580 -31.91 -6.76 13.90
CA GLU A 580 -32.01 -7.72 12.78
C GLU A 580 -30.96 -7.43 11.71
N TRP A 581 -30.76 -6.16 11.31
CA TRP A 581 -29.75 -5.80 10.33
C TRP A 581 -28.32 -6.08 10.82
N LEU A 582 -28.06 -5.90 12.12
CA LEU A 582 -26.75 -6.16 12.72
C LEU A 582 -26.41 -7.65 12.87
N LYS A 583 -27.35 -8.57 12.60
CA LYS A 583 -27.04 -10.00 12.50
C LYS A 583 -26.11 -10.33 11.34
N HIS A 584 -26.17 -9.52 10.28
CA HIS A 584 -25.23 -9.57 9.19
C HIS A 584 -24.02 -8.66 9.52
N PRO A 585 -22.76 -9.05 9.29
CA PRO A 585 -21.61 -8.27 9.72
C PRO A 585 -21.26 -7.05 8.82
N PHE A 586 -21.91 -6.94 7.66
CA PHE A 586 -21.67 -5.88 6.69
C PHE A 586 -22.93 -5.07 6.38
N GLY A 587 -22.73 -3.91 5.82
CA GLY A 587 -23.74 -3.11 5.13
C GLY A 587 -24.45 -2.07 6.01
N THR A 588 -24.24 -2.05 7.33
CA THR A 588 -24.93 -1.09 8.22
C THR A 588 -23.96 -0.16 8.93
N VAL A 589 -24.15 1.16 8.76
CA VAL A 589 -23.43 2.17 9.53
C VAL A 589 -24.39 3.01 10.37
N ILE A 590 -24.02 3.25 11.62
CA ILE A 590 -24.77 4.11 12.54
C ILE A 590 -24.02 5.43 12.71
N ALA A 591 -24.62 6.53 12.25
CA ALA A 591 -24.07 7.87 12.35
C ALA A 591 -24.57 8.59 13.60
N CYS A 592 -23.67 8.95 14.50
CA CYS A 592 -23.91 9.77 15.68
C CYS A 592 -23.17 11.10 15.54
N PHE A 593 -23.70 12.19 16.12
CA PHE A 593 -23.12 13.52 15.98
C PHE A 593 -22.51 14.06 17.29
N SER A 594 -22.68 13.32 18.38
CA SER A 594 -22.10 13.64 19.68
C SER A 594 -21.81 12.38 20.49
N GLN A 595 -20.99 12.51 21.52
CA GLN A 595 -20.78 11.44 22.50
C GLN A 595 -22.09 11.00 23.17
N SER A 596 -22.94 11.95 23.56
CA SER A 596 -24.21 11.66 24.21
C SER A 596 -25.18 10.87 23.31
N ASP A 597 -25.13 11.05 22.00
CA ASP A 597 -25.92 10.27 21.06
C ASP A 597 -25.43 8.81 21.02
N TYR A 598 -24.13 8.61 20.99
CA TYR A 598 -23.51 7.29 21.04
C TYR A 598 -23.80 6.56 22.37
N GLU A 599 -23.57 7.22 23.53
CA GLU A 599 -23.79 6.64 24.84
C GLU A 599 -25.24 6.18 25.02
N ARG A 600 -26.22 6.99 24.60
CA ARG A 600 -27.63 6.66 24.64
C ARG A 600 -27.96 5.39 23.85
N LEU A 601 -27.31 5.19 22.69
CA LEU A 601 -27.47 3.96 21.89
C LEU A 601 -26.85 2.74 22.57
N CYS A 602 -25.68 2.90 23.16
CA CYS A 602 -24.99 1.82 23.88
C CYS A 602 -25.78 1.36 25.12
N ASP A 603 -26.43 2.31 25.82
CA ASP A 603 -27.29 1.99 26.96
C ASP A 603 -28.58 1.27 26.53
N ALA A 604 -29.05 1.53 25.32
CA ALA A 604 -30.27 0.93 24.78
C ALA A 604 -30.07 -0.40 24.05
N CYS A 605 -28.84 -0.70 23.58
CA CYS A 605 -28.59 -1.85 22.72
C CYS A 605 -27.15 -2.40 22.86
N ASP A 606 -27.03 -3.58 23.47
CA ASP A 606 -25.72 -4.23 23.66
C ASP A 606 -25.06 -4.66 22.33
N GLU A 607 -25.83 -4.94 21.29
CA GLU A 607 -25.31 -5.28 19.96
C GLU A 607 -24.56 -4.07 19.36
N ILE A 608 -25.10 -2.87 19.51
CA ILE A 608 -24.44 -1.64 19.04
C ILE A 608 -23.15 -1.37 19.83
N LYS A 609 -23.15 -1.61 21.13
CA LYS A 609 -21.99 -1.44 22.00
C LYS A 609 -20.79 -2.31 21.58
N LYS A 610 -21.03 -3.45 20.91
CA LYS A 610 -20.00 -4.38 20.44
C LYS A 610 -19.41 -3.97 19.09
N LEU A 611 -20.03 -3.03 18.36
CA LEU A 611 -19.55 -2.59 17.07
C LEU A 611 -18.26 -1.77 17.19
N PRO A 612 -17.38 -1.82 16.17
CA PRO A 612 -16.27 -0.90 16.06
C PRO A 612 -16.75 0.56 16.06
N VAL A 613 -16.07 1.41 16.83
CA VAL A 613 -16.37 2.84 16.90
C VAL A 613 -15.32 3.64 16.15
N LEU A 614 -15.77 4.44 15.21
CA LEU A 614 -14.95 5.36 14.42
C LEU A 614 -15.28 6.79 14.86
N ILE A 615 -14.26 7.63 15.09
CA ILE A 615 -14.44 9.03 15.46
C ILE A 615 -13.84 9.90 14.36
N ALA A 616 -14.63 10.79 13.77
CA ALA A 616 -14.19 11.72 12.73
C ALA A 616 -13.28 11.08 11.66
N THR A 617 -13.52 9.81 11.33
CA THR A 617 -12.71 9.04 10.41
C THR A 617 -13.08 9.41 8.98
N PRO A 618 -12.11 9.65 8.09
CA PRO A 618 -12.38 10.12 6.74
C PRO A 618 -12.91 9.04 5.80
N ARG A 619 -12.70 7.75 6.10
CA ARG A 619 -13.19 6.64 5.27
C ARG A 619 -13.39 5.36 6.07
N CYS A 620 -14.30 4.53 5.61
CA CYS A 620 -14.38 3.12 5.97
C CYS A 620 -13.50 2.32 4.98
N LEU A 621 -12.67 1.41 5.47
CA LEU A 621 -11.82 0.57 4.62
C LEU A 621 -12.58 -0.62 4.01
N ASN A 622 -13.66 -1.03 4.68
CA ASN A 622 -14.55 -2.12 4.27
C ASN A 622 -15.91 -1.80 4.87
N PRO A 623 -17.05 -2.01 4.20
CA PRO A 623 -18.37 -1.70 4.74
C PRO A 623 -18.83 -2.67 5.85
N GLU A 624 -17.93 -3.04 6.77
CA GLU A 624 -18.26 -3.73 8.02
C GLU A 624 -19.15 -2.84 8.89
N ASN A 625 -20.10 -3.48 9.60
CA ASN A 625 -20.97 -2.74 10.53
C ASN A 625 -20.14 -1.95 11.54
N CYS A 626 -20.45 -0.69 11.69
CA CYS A 626 -19.74 0.20 12.61
C CYS A 626 -20.62 1.35 13.11
N VAL A 627 -20.19 1.98 14.19
CA VAL A 627 -20.70 3.28 14.62
C VAL A 627 -19.69 4.34 14.24
N VAL A 628 -20.12 5.41 13.58
CA VAL A 628 -19.28 6.58 13.32
C VAL A 628 -19.79 7.76 14.13
N VAL A 629 -18.91 8.33 14.98
CA VAL A 629 -19.21 9.50 15.80
C VAL A 629 -18.56 10.72 15.16
N CYS A 630 -19.34 11.75 14.90
CA CYS A 630 -18.91 12.96 14.17
C CYS A 630 -18.22 12.61 12.85
N PRO A 631 -18.91 11.96 11.89
CA PRO A 631 -18.29 11.53 10.63
C PRO A 631 -17.56 12.68 9.94
N ALA A 632 -16.39 12.40 9.36
CA ALA A 632 -15.64 13.40 8.60
C ALA A 632 -16.36 13.75 7.29
N GLU A 633 -16.09 14.95 6.74
CA GLU A 633 -16.69 15.40 5.46
C GLU A 633 -16.54 14.41 4.31
N CYS A 634 -15.39 13.70 4.29
CA CYS A 634 -15.07 12.72 3.24
C CYS A 634 -15.44 11.27 3.61
N PHE A 635 -16.22 11.04 4.68
CA PHE A 635 -16.73 9.71 4.99
C PHE A 635 -17.77 9.29 3.94
N ASP A 636 -17.50 8.21 3.23
CA ASP A 636 -18.35 7.77 2.12
C ASP A 636 -19.40 6.76 2.60
N PHE A 637 -20.62 7.25 2.84
CA PHE A 637 -21.77 6.45 3.25
C PHE A 637 -22.33 5.58 2.13
N SER A 638 -22.01 5.85 0.87
CA SER A 638 -22.58 5.16 -0.28
C SER A 638 -22.15 3.70 -0.45
N PHE A 639 -21.15 3.25 0.31
CA PHE A 639 -20.75 1.84 0.36
C PHE A 639 -21.57 0.99 1.34
N PHE A 640 -22.43 1.61 2.13
CA PHE A 640 -23.29 0.90 3.07
C PHE A 640 -24.69 0.70 2.48
N SER A 641 -25.25 -0.48 2.69
CA SER A 641 -26.64 -0.76 2.32
C SER A 641 -27.61 0.11 3.12
N ARG A 642 -27.26 0.37 4.41
CA ARG A 642 -28.11 1.15 5.34
C ARG A 642 -27.29 2.14 6.15
N VAL A 643 -27.78 3.36 6.19
CA VAL A 643 -27.32 4.42 7.09
C VAL A 643 -28.37 4.69 8.14
N ILE A 644 -28.03 4.50 9.41
CA ILE A 644 -28.90 4.75 10.54
C ILE A 644 -28.41 6.02 11.22
N VAL A 645 -29.24 7.04 11.23
CA VAL A 645 -28.94 8.31 11.87
C VAL A 645 -29.49 8.31 13.30
N SER A 646 -28.63 8.65 14.26
CA SER A 646 -29.06 8.83 15.67
C SER A 646 -28.46 10.10 16.25
N GLY A 647 -29.35 10.99 16.71
CA GLY A 647 -28.97 12.27 17.34
C GLY A 647 -29.18 13.49 16.46
N HIS A 648 -28.43 14.56 16.76
CA HIS A 648 -28.74 15.91 16.31
C HIS A 648 -27.58 16.50 15.50
N PRO A 649 -27.63 16.48 14.14
CA PRO A 649 -26.65 17.18 13.30
C PRO A 649 -26.80 18.70 13.45
N LEU A 650 -25.85 19.46 12.89
CA LEU A 650 -25.90 20.93 12.95
C LEU A 650 -26.91 21.56 11.99
N THR A 651 -27.34 20.84 10.95
CA THR A 651 -28.37 21.31 9.97
C THR A 651 -29.24 20.16 9.49
N ASP A 652 -30.50 20.49 9.13
CA ASP A 652 -31.39 19.56 8.43
C ASP A 652 -30.85 19.21 7.03
N GLY A 653 -30.13 20.12 6.40
CA GLY A 653 -29.46 19.90 5.10
C GLY A 653 -28.44 18.77 5.15
N TYR A 654 -27.82 18.47 6.30
CA TYR A 654 -26.93 17.32 6.40
C TYR A 654 -27.70 15.99 6.45
N LEU A 655 -28.89 15.98 7.05
CA LEU A 655 -29.79 14.81 6.97
C LEU A 655 -30.26 14.56 5.55
N ALA A 656 -30.61 15.63 4.81
CA ALA A 656 -30.94 15.52 3.39
C ALA A 656 -29.78 14.98 2.55
N TYR A 657 -28.56 15.44 2.82
CA TYR A 657 -27.35 14.89 2.19
C TYR A 657 -27.16 13.41 2.47
N LEU A 658 -27.35 12.96 3.73
CA LEU A 658 -27.21 11.54 4.08
C LEU A 658 -28.26 10.69 3.33
N ASP A 659 -29.48 11.16 3.21
CA ASP A 659 -30.55 10.51 2.46
C ASP A 659 -30.24 10.40 0.94
N GLU A 660 -29.64 11.45 0.38
CA GLU A 660 -29.22 11.49 -1.03
C GLU A 660 -28.09 10.52 -1.36
N VAL A 661 -27.08 10.42 -0.45
CA VAL A 661 -25.87 9.63 -0.74
C VAL A 661 -25.98 8.16 -0.32
N SER A 662 -27.01 7.78 0.42
CA SER A 662 -27.23 6.45 0.97
C SER A 662 -28.21 5.65 0.11
N ASN A 663 -28.10 4.32 0.13
CA ASN A 663 -29.11 3.45 -0.47
C ASN A 663 -30.40 3.48 0.33
N GLU A 664 -30.28 3.28 1.65
CA GLU A 664 -31.37 3.37 2.61
C GLU A 664 -30.92 4.24 3.79
N CYS A 665 -31.67 5.26 4.15
CA CYS A 665 -31.37 6.14 5.28
C CYS A 665 -32.53 6.16 6.27
N TYR A 666 -32.25 5.86 7.53
CA TYR A 666 -33.26 5.75 8.58
C TYR A 666 -32.92 6.62 9.78
N ALA A 667 -33.92 7.24 10.37
CA ALA A 667 -33.83 7.94 11.65
C ALA A 667 -34.19 6.99 12.81
N LEU A 668 -33.25 6.82 13.74
CA LEU A 668 -33.46 6.08 14.98
C LEU A 668 -33.73 7.09 16.13
N GLY A 669 -34.99 7.25 16.50
CA GLY A 669 -35.44 8.23 17.48
C GLY A 669 -35.67 9.62 16.84
N GLU A 670 -35.53 10.67 17.66
CA GLU A 670 -35.61 12.05 17.18
C GLU A 670 -34.27 12.50 16.57
N CYS A 671 -34.33 12.88 15.30
CA CYS A 671 -33.22 13.40 14.53
C CYS A 671 -33.59 14.78 14.00
N THR A 672 -33.28 15.83 14.76
CA THR A 672 -33.55 17.23 14.41
C THR A 672 -32.27 18.04 14.51
N ALA A 673 -32.09 19.03 13.66
CA ALA A 673 -30.89 19.86 13.68
C ALA A 673 -30.71 20.62 15.01
N GLN A 674 -29.51 20.55 15.59
CA GLN A 674 -29.10 21.37 16.71
C GLN A 674 -28.22 22.51 16.22
N ARG A 675 -28.85 23.59 15.72
CA ARG A 675 -28.15 24.73 15.13
C ARG A 675 -27.23 25.43 16.15
N ILE A 676 -26.05 25.85 15.67
CA ILE A 676 -25.17 26.74 16.45
C ILE A 676 -25.76 28.15 16.42
N SER A 677 -25.78 28.81 17.60
CA SER A 677 -26.24 30.19 17.73
C SER A 677 -25.05 31.17 17.69
N VAL A 678 -25.19 32.24 16.90
CA VAL A 678 -24.19 33.32 16.83
C VAL A 678 -24.88 34.65 16.52
N SER A 679 -24.51 35.74 17.23
CA SER A 679 -25.00 37.06 16.92
C SER A 679 -24.15 37.77 15.86
N ASP A 680 -24.79 38.65 15.10
CA ASP A 680 -24.10 39.54 14.14
C ASP A 680 -23.04 40.40 14.79
N ASP A 681 -23.26 40.81 16.02
CA ASP A 681 -22.28 41.60 16.79
C ASP A 681 -21.03 40.78 17.13
N THR A 682 -21.21 39.49 17.44
CA THR A 682 -20.08 38.56 17.63
C THR A 682 -19.31 38.41 16.33
N LEU A 683 -19.98 38.21 15.19
CA LEU A 683 -19.32 38.10 13.87
C LEU A 683 -18.55 39.39 13.54
N ARG A 684 -19.15 40.57 13.73
CA ARG A 684 -18.49 41.85 13.51
C ARG A 684 -17.26 42.03 14.40
N HIS A 685 -17.36 41.57 15.65
CA HIS A 685 -16.23 41.62 16.59
C HIS A 685 -15.09 40.73 16.15
N VAL A 686 -15.36 39.46 15.82
CA VAL A 686 -14.35 38.52 15.31
C VAL A 686 -13.69 39.07 14.05
N TYR A 687 -14.48 39.62 13.09
CA TYR A 687 -13.94 40.23 11.88
C TYR A 687 -12.97 41.39 12.19
N LYS A 688 -13.35 42.32 13.06
CA LYS A 688 -12.46 43.43 13.47
C LYS A 688 -11.14 42.95 14.05
N GLU A 689 -11.18 41.89 14.86
CA GLU A 689 -9.96 41.33 15.43
C GLU A 689 -9.10 40.60 14.40
N ILE A 690 -9.70 39.91 13.46
CA ILE A 690 -8.97 39.33 12.32
C ILE A 690 -8.27 40.45 11.51
N VAL A 691 -8.95 41.54 11.21
CA VAL A 691 -8.38 42.73 10.52
C VAL A 691 -7.25 43.35 11.32
N ASN A 692 -7.45 43.54 12.66
CA ASN A 692 -6.42 44.11 13.52
C ASN A 692 -5.15 43.26 13.61
N LEU A 693 -5.32 41.93 13.64
CA LEU A 693 -4.19 41.00 13.64
C LEU A 693 -3.48 41.02 12.26
N ALA A 694 -4.26 41.04 11.16
CA ALA A 694 -3.73 41.12 9.82
C ALA A 694 -2.89 42.39 9.57
N SER A 695 -3.30 43.52 10.13
CA SER A 695 -2.60 44.80 9.95
C SER A 695 -1.27 44.89 10.71
N ARG A 696 -1.08 44.06 11.75
CA ARG A 696 0.10 44.09 12.62
C ARG A 696 1.20 43.09 12.26
N THR A 697 0.91 42.14 11.44
CA THR A 697 1.87 41.08 11.05
C THR A 697 1.88 40.89 9.55
N THR A 698 3.04 41.10 8.93
CA THR A 698 3.30 40.77 7.52
C THR A 698 3.29 39.24 7.25
N LYS A 699 3.26 38.45 8.31
CA LYS A 699 3.07 37.00 8.28
C LYS A 699 1.99 36.64 9.29
N MET A 700 0.75 36.57 8.86
CA MET A 700 -0.33 36.07 9.70
C MET A 700 -0.06 34.61 10.03
N GLY A 701 -0.08 34.31 11.33
CA GLY A 701 0.02 32.95 11.82
C GLY A 701 -1.23 32.13 11.48
N SER A 702 -1.18 30.82 11.72
CA SER A 702 -2.30 29.90 11.51
C SER A 702 -3.59 30.41 12.17
N PRO A 703 -4.79 30.02 11.67
CA PRO A 703 -6.07 30.29 12.33
C PRO A 703 -6.05 29.93 13.81
N HIS A 704 -5.36 28.86 14.19
CA HIS A 704 -5.18 28.46 15.58
C HIS A 704 -4.45 29.50 16.44
N LYS A 705 -3.38 30.17 15.96
CA LYS A 705 -2.71 31.23 16.68
C LYS A 705 -3.59 32.46 16.83
N MET A 706 -4.40 32.78 15.83
CA MET A 706 -5.38 33.87 15.90
C MET A 706 -6.46 33.53 16.91
N TYR A 707 -6.98 32.31 16.91
CA TYR A 707 -7.94 31.84 17.89
C TYR A 707 -7.42 31.93 19.32
N VAL A 708 -6.21 31.43 19.61
CA VAL A 708 -5.61 31.51 20.93
C VAL A 708 -5.50 32.97 21.40
N ALA A 709 -5.11 33.90 20.55
CA ALA A 709 -5.04 35.30 20.85
C ALA A 709 -6.44 35.91 21.11
N LEU A 710 -7.46 35.51 20.37
CA LEU A 710 -8.86 35.94 20.56
C LEU A 710 -9.48 35.34 21.80
N CYS A 711 -9.28 34.06 22.08
CA CYS A 711 -9.76 33.39 23.29
C CYS A 711 -9.23 34.00 24.55
N GLN A 712 -7.93 34.33 24.61
CA GLN A 712 -7.32 34.97 25.77
C GLN A 712 -7.87 36.37 26.04
N ARG A 713 -8.27 37.08 24.98
CA ARG A 713 -8.69 38.48 25.09
C ARG A 713 -10.21 38.66 25.21
N TYR A 714 -11.00 37.83 24.49
CA TYR A 714 -12.44 38.10 24.28
C TYR A 714 -13.37 36.96 24.65
N LYS A 715 -12.86 35.84 25.17
CA LYS A 715 -13.65 34.62 25.50
C LYS A 715 -14.52 34.07 24.35
N VAL A 716 -14.02 34.18 23.14
CA VAL A 716 -14.68 33.58 21.95
C VAL A 716 -14.32 32.11 21.89
N SER A 717 -15.30 31.22 21.69
CA SER A 717 -15.03 29.78 21.55
C SER A 717 -14.42 29.44 20.19
N GLU A 718 -13.72 28.32 20.09
CA GLU A 718 -13.12 27.87 18.86
C GLU A 718 -14.16 27.60 17.77
N THR A 719 -15.30 27.05 18.15
CA THR A 719 -16.46 26.86 17.28
C THR A 719 -16.90 28.18 16.64
N VAL A 720 -17.12 29.23 17.41
CA VAL A 720 -17.58 30.53 16.91
C VAL A 720 -16.53 31.20 16.04
N PHE A 721 -15.26 31.06 16.35
CA PHE A 721 -14.17 31.60 15.55
C PHE A 721 -14.06 30.93 14.17
N ASN A 722 -14.08 29.57 14.12
CA ASN A 722 -14.04 28.83 12.87
C ASN A 722 -15.30 29.05 12.03
N LEU A 723 -16.46 29.12 12.68
CA LEU A 723 -17.72 29.48 12.04
C LEU A 723 -17.62 30.84 11.33
N ALA A 724 -17.11 31.86 12.02
CA ALA A 724 -16.90 33.18 11.48
C ALA A 724 -15.94 33.16 10.27
N LEU A 725 -14.83 32.40 10.35
CA LEU A 725 -13.91 32.24 9.24
C LEU A 725 -14.59 31.62 8.03
N MET A 726 -15.37 30.55 8.20
CA MET A 726 -16.10 29.89 7.09
C MET A 726 -17.09 30.88 6.42
N ILE A 727 -17.83 31.64 7.20
CA ILE A 727 -18.75 32.68 6.67
C ILE A 727 -17.97 33.71 5.86
N PHE A 728 -16.89 34.26 6.42
CA PHE A 728 -16.13 35.32 5.78
C PHE A 728 -15.38 34.84 4.53
N GLU A 729 -14.93 33.59 4.50
CA GLU A 729 -14.32 32.99 3.32
C GLU A 729 -15.34 32.80 2.21
N GLN A 730 -16.53 32.28 2.49
CA GLN A 730 -17.59 32.08 1.49
C GLN A 730 -18.02 33.41 0.85
N VAL A 731 -18.12 34.49 1.60
CA VAL A 731 -18.48 35.81 1.05
C VAL A 731 -17.25 36.58 0.52
N GLY A 732 -16.07 36.03 0.56
CA GLY A 732 -14.84 36.59 0.01
C GLY A 732 -14.30 37.80 0.79
N LEU A 733 -14.63 37.93 2.07
CA LEU A 733 -14.00 38.92 2.99
C LEU A 733 -12.62 38.47 3.45
N VAL A 734 -12.41 37.16 3.55
CA VAL A 734 -11.16 36.53 3.99
C VAL A 734 -10.82 35.47 2.96
N THR A 735 -9.53 35.28 2.71
CA THR A 735 -9.01 34.15 1.92
C THR A 735 -7.97 33.42 2.74
N ILE A 736 -8.11 32.11 2.87
CA ILE A 736 -7.16 31.25 3.59
C ILE A 736 -6.33 30.50 2.55
N SER A 737 -5.02 30.69 2.57
CA SER A 737 -4.10 29.94 1.68
C SER A 737 -3.90 28.51 2.19
N ASP A 738 -3.40 27.62 1.32
CA ASP A 738 -3.03 26.23 1.67
C ASP A 738 -2.02 26.13 2.84
N LYS A 739 -1.27 27.22 3.09
CA LYS A 739 -0.35 27.33 4.21
C LYS A 739 -1.01 27.96 5.46
N GLY A 740 -2.33 28.17 5.46
CA GLY A 740 -3.09 28.75 6.57
C GLY A 740 -2.89 30.26 6.76
N PHE A 741 -2.37 30.98 5.77
CA PHE A 741 -2.28 32.44 5.82
C PHE A 741 -3.63 33.07 5.45
N VAL A 742 -4.08 34.01 6.27
CA VAL A 742 -5.32 34.73 6.07
C VAL A 742 -5.04 36.07 5.43
N SER A 743 -5.64 36.35 4.29
CA SER A 743 -5.64 37.66 3.65
C SER A 743 -7.06 38.27 3.69
N ILE A 744 -7.12 39.60 3.73
CA ILE A 744 -8.39 40.35 3.93
C ILE A 744 -8.71 41.11 2.66
N SER A 745 -9.97 41.01 2.23
CA SER A 745 -10.55 41.78 1.13
C SER A 745 -11.33 42.98 1.67
N LYS A 746 -11.26 44.10 0.96
CA LYS A 746 -12.04 45.32 1.28
C LYS A 746 -13.38 45.39 0.51
N LYS A 747 -13.97 44.27 0.15
CA LYS A 747 -15.27 44.21 -0.55
C LYS A 747 -16.42 44.49 0.41
N SER A 748 -17.47 45.15 -0.08
CA SER A 748 -18.75 45.21 0.59
C SER A 748 -19.55 43.96 0.22
N VAL A 749 -19.95 43.17 1.21
CA VAL A 749 -20.64 41.89 1.02
C VAL A 749 -21.85 41.79 1.96
N LYS A 750 -22.79 40.90 1.60
CA LYS A 750 -23.89 40.52 2.48
C LYS A 750 -23.54 39.17 3.11
N LEU A 751 -23.58 39.07 4.44
CA LEU A 751 -23.31 37.79 5.14
C LEU A 751 -24.32 36.71 4.75
N ALA A 752 -25.57 37.12 4.44
CA ALA A 752 -26.61 36.21 3.97
C ALA A 752 -26.32 35.51 2.64
N ASP A 753 -25.29 35.95 1.88
CA ASP A 753 -24.81 35.22 0.69
C ASP A 753 -24.03 33.92 1.08
N SER A 754 -23.62 33.78 2.35
CA SER A 754 -23.01 32.55 2.86
C SER A 754 -24.06 31.51 3.22
N VAL A 755 -23.87 30.28 2.75
CA VAL A 755 -24.65 29.10 3.14
C VAL A 755 -24.52 28.86 4.65
N VAL A 756 -23.29 28.93 5.16
CA VAL A 756 -23.01 28.74 6.58
C VAL A 756 -23.76 29.76 7.44
N TYR A 757 -23.80 31.03 7.03
CA TYR A 757 -24.54 32.07 7.74
C TYR A 757 -26.05 31.79 7.80
N ARG A 758 -26.66 31.31 6.69
CA ARG A 758 -28.08 30.94 6.66
C ARG A 758 -28.42 29.72 7.53
N ASN A 759 -27.45 28.83 7.73
CA ASN A 759 -27.64 27.59 8.47
C ASN A 759 -27.42 27.70 9.98
N VAL A 760 -26.99 28.86 10.49
CA VAL A 760 -26.85 29.11 11.94
C VAL A 760 -28.10 29.84 12.48
N GLN A 761 -28.29 29.75 13.79
CA GLN A 761 -29.31 30.48 14.49
C GLN A 761 -28.77 31.87 14.80
N HIS A 762 -29.51 32.94 14.43
CA HIS A 762 -29.16 34.31 14.75
C HIS A 762 -29.86 34.73 16.03
N GLU A 763 -29.08 35.31 16.99
CA GLU A 763 -29.57 35.89 18.22
C GLU A 763 -29.86 37.38 18.07
#